data_e4bb51dc6e0ccc314eb52237370f53de
#
_entry.id   e4bb51dc6e0ccc314eb52237370f53de
#
_cell.length_a   1.000
_cell.length_b   1.000
_cell.length_c   1.000
_cell.angle_alpha   90.00
_cell.angle_beta   90.00
_cell.angle_gamma   90.00
#
_symmetry.space_group_name_H-M   'P 1'
#
loop_
_entity.id
_entity.type
_entity.pdbx_description
1 polymer ?
#
loop_
_entity_poly.entity_id
_entity_poly.type
_entity_poly.pdbx_seq_one_letter_code
_entity_poly.pdbx_strand_id
1 'polypeptide(L)'
;MSSKARLLRQSSHDPGARSNQFKITRVVLAALLLATALSGIAVAKAPDAGAKAEKLARSVTIYRDSYGVPHIYGPTDASCVFGYIYAQAEDNFWQIEDSYIRALGRASEVYGDRTLADDMLNRALEIPRLAKAEYDRATGRERELSDALADGLNYFLARNPQVKPRLITRFEPWYSYAATRFLIYQQFIYGKSGLKVDEIKTAVGALDSGGAAASTTSSLNTPGVPLEGLEEPESEPVVGSNMWAVTPSRSASGHALLFINPHQPFFGPGQWYEGHIHSDEGWNLSGASFFGSPHPTIGHNEYLGWSHTVNDPDIVDVFIEKFDDAKNPLAYRYGEAYRNATEWTDTIGVKTAKGVEQKSFKFRKTHHGPIVAVREGKPLAIKLARFEEGGSAYQRYAMGKAKSLAEFKAAISKGAVPMFNVMYADRDGNIFYAYNGAVPRRSTKFDWSKPVEGSDPETEWQGYHSFDELPQLTNPKTGFLQNCNQTPFTTTAEGNPVKENFPVYMTRESDNARARISRRILSTREKFTFEDWARAGLDTTVLESETQIPELAAEWEKLKDKDAARAGKLADAITELKAWDHVSTIDSKAMTLFALWFERMARLRAQKVNDDWLKIRALEEVAAELTRDFGTWRVAWGEINRLQRIQSGGELEKFSDEKTSLPIAGAPGPVGIVNNFYTRPAEKGQKRRYGVAGTSFVSVVEFGPKVQARSLLVFGQSDDPKSPYNFDQAQLYSRKEFKPAWFTLAEVKANSKRVYHPGAN
;
A
#
# COMPACT_ATOMS: atom_id res chain seq x y z
N MET A 1 -36.81 7.60 58.55
CA MET A 1 -36.84 7.08 59.91
C MET A 1 -35.50 6.68 60.34
N SER A 2 -34.81 7.54 61.02
CA SER A 2 -34.53 7.55 62.45
C SER A 2 -33.53 6.51 62.86
N SER A 3 -32.46 6.75 63.55
CA SER A 3 -31.83 7.86 64.21
C SER A 3 -30.74 7.34 65.13
N LYS A 4 -29.68 8.13 65.26
CA LYS A 4 -28.91 8.50 66.45
C LYS A 4 -27.90 7.49 67.03
N ALA A 5 -26.60 7.80 67.03
CA ALA A 5 -25.86 8.86 67.75
C ALA A 5 -25.64 8.65 69.25
N ARG A 6 -24.39 8.76 69.64
CA ARG A 6 -23.76 9.44 70.77
C ARG A 6 -22.65 8.60 71.44
N LEU A 7 -21.41 9.05 71.38
CA LEU A 7 -20.71 10.07 72.17
C LEU A 7 -20.38 9.69 73.62
N LEU A 8 -19.17 9.74 74.00
CA LEU A 8 -18.42 10.42 75.05
C LEU A 8 -17.43 9.53 75.83
N ARG A 9 -16.25 9.91 75.86
CA ARG A 9 -15.35 10.77 76.66
C ARG A 9 -14.36 10.02 77.54
N GLN A 10 -13.10 10.32 77.28
CA GLN A 10 -12.01 10.76 78.19
C GLN A 10 -11.75 10.04 79.51
N SER A 11 -10.48 9.60 79.72
CA SER A 11 -9.49 10.32 80.51
C SER A 11 -8.18 9.51 80.68
N SER A 12 -7.11 10.18 80.42
CA SER A 12 -5.77 10.22 81.02
C SER A 12 -5.39 9.22 82.10
N HIS A 13 -4.24 8.57 81.98
CA HIS A 13 -3.03 8.73 82.80
C HIS A 13 -1.90 7.79 82.35
N ASP A 14 -0.79 8.37 82.05
CA ASP A 14 0.56 7.72 82.04
C ASP A 14 1.02 7.68 83.49
N PRO A 15 1.88 6.76 83.96
CA PRO A 15 3.25 6.61 83.52
C PRO A 15 3.86 5.19 83.70
N GLY A 16 5.00 4.99 83.06
CA GLY A 16 5.98 4.08 83.64
C GLY A 16 6.68 3.15 82.74
N ALA A 17 7.87 3.55 82.38
CA ALA A 17 8.88 2.75 81.72
C ALA A 17 9.14 1.39 82.39
N ARG A 18 9.19 0.33 81.58
CA ARG A 18 10.18 -0.82 81.60
C ARG A 18 9.73 -1.93 80.65
N SER A 19 10.67 -2.33 79.85
CA SER A 19 10.81 -3.59 79.06
C SER A 19 10.76 -3.43 77.52
N ASN A 20 11.81 -2.87 77.02
CA ASN A 20 12.06 -2.81 75.57
C ASN A 20 13.00 -3.95 75.03
N GLN A 21 13.12 -5.09 75.74
CA GLN A 21 14.02 -6.16 75.26
C GLN A 21 13.32 -7.43 74.77
N PHE A 22 12.02 -7.61 74.98
CA PHE A 22 11.30 -8.82 74.55
C PHE A 22 10.52 -8.66 73.23
N LYS A 23 10.40 -7.45 72.66
CA LYS A 23 9.70 -7.23 71.39
C LYS A 23 10.57 -7.31 70.12
N ILE A 24 11.88 -7.14 70.28
CA ILE A 24 12.83 -7.18 69.15
C ILE A 24 13.06 -8.63 68.65
N THR A 25 13.09 -9.60 69.56
CA THR A 25 13.33 -11.02 69.18
C THR A 25 12.13 -11.66 68.43
N ARG A 26 10.89 -11.23 68.66
CA ARG A 26 9.71 -11.74 67.96
C ARG A 26 9.51 -11.12 66.58
N VAL A 27 9.93 -9.87 66.35
CA VAL A 27 9.87 -9.22 65.05
C VAL A 27 10.95 -9.73 64.09
N VAL A 28 12.13 -10.04 64.58
CA VAL A 28 13.21 -10.62 63.80
C VAL A 28 12.92 -12.06 63.40
N LEU A 29 12.28 -12.87 64.27
CA LEU A 29 11.87 -14.24 63.92
C LEU A 29 10.68 -14.25 62.92
N ALA A 30 9.74 -13.31 62.98
CA ALA A 30 8.67 -13.18 62.01
C ALA A 30 9.18 -12.67 60.63
N ALA A 31 10.19 -11.81 60.62
CA ALA A 31 10.82 -11.34 59.38
C ALA A 31 11.68 -12.45 58.73
N LEU A 32 12.36 -13.30 59.52
CA LEU A 32 13.10 -14.45 58.97
C LEU A 32 12.18 -15.57 58.47
N LEU A 33 11.03 -15.82 59.10
CA LEU A 33 10.04 -16.79 58.61
C LEU A 33 9.26 -16.29 57.41
N LEU A 34 9.05 -14.97 57.23
CA LEU A 34 8.50 -14.38 55.98
C LEU A 34 9.55 -14.42 54.85
N ALA A 35 10.84 -14.25 55.15
CA ALA A 35 11.90 -14.32 54.13
C ALA A 35 12.15 -15.76 53.67
N THR A 36 11.93 -16.76 54.47
CA THR A 36 12.03 -18.20 54.06
C THR A 36 10.75 -18.71 53.35
N ALA A 37 9.57 -18.09 53.59
CA ALA A 37 8.34 -18.41 52.83
C ALA A 37 8.30 -17.74 51.47
N LEU A 38 9.07 -16.67 51.23
CA LEU A 38 9.21 -16.01 49.90
C LEU A 38 10.29 -16.64 49.02
N SER A 39 11.08 -17.58 49.52
CA SER A 39 12.10 -18.28 48.73
C SER A 39 11.58 -19.50 47.97
N GLY A 40 10.30 -19.78 48.04
CA GLY A 40 9.64 -20.93 47.38
C GLY A 40 8.70 -20.59 46.23
N ILE A 41 8.53 -19.32 45.88
CA ILE A 41 7.91 -18.97 44.60
C ILE A 41 9.03 -19.05 43.56
N ALA A 42 9.19 -20.20 42.94
CA ALA A 42 9.91 -20.33 41.69
C ALA A 42 9.25 -19.32 40.74
N VAL A 43 9.81 -18.13 40.57
CA VAL A 43 9.56 -17.27 39.43
C VAL A 43 9.86 -18.16 38.23
N ALA A 44 8.83 -18.67 37.60
CA ALA A 44 8.97 -19.41 36.35
C ALA A 44 9.77 -18.46 35.47
N LYS A 45 11.04 -18.80 35.23
CA LYS A 45 11.93 -18.05 34.36
C LYS A 45 11.18 -17.95 33.04
N ALA A 46 10.82 -16.73 32.62
CA ALA A 46 10.19 -16.52 31.32
C ALA A 46 10.97 -17.38 30.32
N PRO A 47 10.32 -18.19 29.49
CA PRO A 47 11.02 -19.08 28.59
C PRO A 47 12.02 -18.23 27.81
N ASP A 48 13.27 -18.68 27.73
CA ASP A 48 14.31 -18.03 26.96
C ASP A 48 13.73 -17.73 25.57
N ALA A 49 13.77 -16.45 25.13
CA ALA A 49 13.19 -16.02 23.85
C ALA A 49 13.70 -16.90 22.69
N GLY A 50 14.96 -17.37 22.79
CA GLY A 50 15.54 -18.35 21.86
C GLY A 50 14.83 -19.71 21.89
N ALA A 51 14.47 -20.21 23.07
CA ALA A 51 13.76 -21.50 23.20
C ALA A 51 12.32 -21.41 22.69
N LYS A 52 11.64 -20.27 22.87
CA LYS A 52 10.30 -20.04 22.29
C LYS A 52 10.34 -20.02 20.76
N ALA A 53 11.26 -19.27 20.16
CA ALA A 53 11.43 -19.21 18.72
C ALA A 53 11.81 -20.56 18.11
N GLU A 54 12.68 -21.32 18.75
CA GLU A 54 13.05 -22.68 18.35
C GLU A 54 11.84 -23.63 18.38
N LYS A 55 10.98 -23.54 19.39
CA LYS A 55 9.74 -24.33 19.47
C LYS A 55 8.80 -23.98 18.33
N LEU A 56 8.60 -22.69 18.02
CA LEU A 56 7.79 -22.24 16.89
C LEU A 56 8.38 -22.78 15.58
N ALA A 57 9.69 -22.62 15.35
CA ALA A 57 10.36 -23.09 14.15
C ALA A 57 10.13 -24.60 13.90
N ARG A 58 10.28 -25.43 14.92
CA ARG A 58 10.07 -26.89 14.81
C ARG A 58 8.60 -27.27 14.59
N SER A 59 7.65 -26.43 15.00
CA SER A 59 6.22 -26.69 14.81
C SER A 59 5.69 -26.34 13.42
N VAL A 60 6.45 -25.57 12.65
CA VAL A 60 6.06 -25.10 11.32
C VAL A 60 6.69 -25.94 10.23
N THR A 61 5.91 -26.36 9.23
CA THR A 61 6.41 -26.94 7.99
C THR A 61 6.22 -25.97 6.85
N ILE A 62 7.29 -25.63 6.13
CA ILE A 62 7.28 -24.81 4.92
C ILE A 62 7.42 -25.72 3.72
N TYR A 63 6.44 -25.67 2.84
CA TYR A 63 6.47 -26.31 1.53
C TYR A 63 6.75 -25.20 0.49
N ARG A 64 7.85 -25.31 -0.25
CA ARG A 64 8.11 -24.44 -1.42
C ARG A 64 7.67 -25.18 -2.67
N ASP A 65 6.75 -24.60 -3.40
CA ASP A 65 6.26 -25.18 -4.66
C ASP A 65 7.22 -25.00 -5.82
N SER A 66 6.80 -25.39 -7.04
CA SER A 66 7.63 -25.30 -8.25
C SER A 66 7.92 -23.86 -8.72
N TYR A 67 7.28 -22.86 -8.15
CA TYR A 67 7.50 -21.42 -8.36
C TYR A 67 8.08 -20.72 -7.13
N GLY A 68 8.48 -21.50 -6.12
CA GLY A 68 9.05 -20.97 -4.88
C GLY A 68 8.03 -20.37 -3.92
N VAL A 69 6.73 -20.41 -4.20
CA VAL A 69 5.71 -19.89 -3.31
C VAL A 69 5.71 -20.72 -2.01
N PRO A 70 5.82 -20.05 -0.84
CA PRO A 70 5.79 -20.78 0.43
C PRO A 70 4.37 -21.07 0.86
N HIS A 71 4.12 -22.33 1.21
CA HIS A 71 2.92 -22.80 1.87
C HIS A 71 3.29 -23.19 3.30
N ILE A 72 2.78 -22.43 4.26
CA ILE A 72 3.13 -22.49 5.67
C ILE A 72 2.07 -23.29 6.43
N TYR A 73 2.45 -24.42 7.00
CA TYR A 73 1.56 -25.26 7.81
C TYR A 73 2.03 -25.27 9.25
N GLY A 74 1.15 -24.94 10.18
CA GLY A 74 1.48 -24.87 11.60
C GLY A 74 0.28 -25.08 12.51
N PRO A 75 0.49 -25.48 13.80
CA PRO A 75 -0.60 -25.77 14.73
C PRO A 75 -1.37 -24.53 15.18
N THR A 76 -0.78 -23.32 15.10
CA THR A 76 -1.40 -22.08 15.54
C THR A 76 -1.24 -20.96 14.52
N ASP A 77 -2.12 -19.97 14.58
CA ASP A 77 -2.03 -18.77 13.73
C ASP A 77 -0.67 -18.06 13.93
N ALA A 78 -0.19 -17.96 15.16
CA ALA A 78 1.10 -17.38 15.49
C ALA A 78 2.27 -18.17 14.88
N SER A 79 2.22 -19.52 14.91
CA SER A 79 3.24 -20.34 14.25
C SER A 79 3.26 -20.12 12.74
N CYS A 80 2.09 -19.92 12.11
CA CYS A 80 2.01 -19.60 10.69
C CYS A 80 2.57 -18.21 10.36
N VAL A 81 2.33 -17.19 11.19
CA VAL A 81 2.96 -15.85 11.04
C VAL A 81 4.48 -15.98 11.15
N PHE A 82 5.00 -16.70 12.14
CA PHE A 82 6.42 -16.96 12.29
C PHE A 82 7.03 -17.58 11.01
N GLY A 83 6.39 -18.64 10.49
CA GLY A 83 6.86 -19.32 9.28
C GLY A 83 6.75 -18.46 8.02
N TYR A 84 5.69 -17.68 7.90
CA TYR A 84 5.46 -16.81 6.74
C TYR A 84 6.50 -15.68 6.65
N ILE A 85 6.78 -15.01 7.77
CA ILE A 85 7.79 -13.94 7.76
C ILE A 85 9.22 -14.50 7.63
N TYR A 86 9.48 -15.70 8.18
CA TYR A 86 10.75 -16.40 7.97
C TYR A 86 10.97 -16.69 6.49
N ALA A 87 9.96 -17.23 5.79
CA ALA A 87 10.03 -17.51 4.36
C ALA A 87 10.21 -16.24 3.51
N GLN A 88 9.54 -15.12 3.89
CA GLN A 88 9.77 -13.84 3.24
C GLN A 88 11.23 -13.37 3.41
N ALA A 89 11.80 -13.55 4.61
CA ALA A 89 13.18 -13.15 4.89
C ALA A 89 14.22 -14.02 4.13
N GLU A 90 13.93 -15.31 3.91
CA GLU A 90 14.78 -16.17 3.05
C GLU A 90 14.87 -15.61 1.62
N ASP A 91 13.77 -15.10 1.09
CA ASP A 91 13.68 -14.63 -0.29
C ASP A 91 14.08 -13.16 -0.47
N ASN A 92 13.77 -12.29 0.52
CA ASN A 92 13.76 -10.84 0.33
C ASN A 92 14.04 -10.07 1.64
N PHE A 93 15.04 -10.47 2.42
CA PHE A 93 15.33 -9.86 3.73
C PHE A 93 15.53 -8.34 3.65
N TRP A 94 16.29 -7.86 2.66
CA TRP A 94 16.62 -6.43 2.57
C TRP A 94 15.43 -5.54 2.23
N GLN A 95 14.42 -6.04 1.53
CA GLN A 95 13.16 -5.31 1.28
C GLN A 95 12.33 -5.20 2.56
N ILE A 96 12.33 -6.26 3.38
CA ILE A 96 11.67 -6.23 4.70
C ILE A 96 12.37 -5.22 5.59
N GLU A 97 13.69 -5.28 5.68
CA GLU A 97 14.48 -4.35 6.49
C GLU A 97 14.27 -2.90 6.04
N ASP A 98 14.34 -2.61 4.72
CA ASP A 98 14.13 -1.25 4.17
C ASP A 98 12.74 -0.72 4.50
N SER A 99 11.70 -1.55 4.37
CA SER A 99 10.34 -1.18 4.74
C SER A 99 10.24 -0.75 6.21
N TYR A 100 10.91 -1.47 7.11
CA TYR A 100 10.93 -1.11 8.54
C TYR A 100 11.83 0.10 8.83
N ILE A 101 12.98 0.25 8.18
CA ILE A 101 13.86 1.43 8.32
C ILE A 101 13.07 2.70 8.00
N ARG A 102 12.32 2.71 6.88
CA ARG A 102 11.47 3.85 6.48
C ARG A 102 10.32 4.07 7.46
N ALA A 103 9.65 3.00 7.86
CA ALA A 103 8.53 3.06 8.80
C ALA A 103 8.94 3.61 10.18
N LEU A 104 10.19 3.40 10.57
CA LEU A 104 10.78 3.93 11.81
C LEU A 104 11.31 5.36 11.67
N GLY A 105 11.23 5.99 10.48
CA GLY A 105 11.80 7.31 10.22
C GLY A 105 13.32 7.33 10.42
N ARG A 106 14.01 6.30 9.88
CA ARG A 106 15.46 6.09 10.00
C ARG A 106 16.14 5.91 8.63
N ALA A 107 15.45 6.24 7.55
CA ALA A 107 15.97 6.07 6.20
C ALA A 107 17.23 6.94 5.96
N SER A 108 17.30 8.12 6.57
CA SER A 108 18.47 9.01 6.44
C SER A 108 19.75 8.44 7.04
N GLU A 109 19.66 7.52 8.02
CA GLU A 109 20.82 6.81 8.55
C GLU A 109 21.50 5.90 7.50
N VAL A 110 20.73 5.46 6.50
CA VAL A 110 21.20 4.59 5.41
C VAL A 110 21.44 5.38 4.13
N TYR A 111 20.50 6.26 3.76
CA TYR A 111 20.42 6.90 2.45
C TYR A 111 20.84 8.39 2.44
N GLY A 112 21.16 8.98 3.60
CA GLY A 112 21.60 10.35 3.73
C GLY A 112 20.48 11.38 3.57
N ASP A 113 20.86 12.60 3.18
CA ASP A 113 19.98 13.78 3.19
C ASP A 113 18.77 13.67 2.23
N ARG A 114 18.86 12.85 1.19
CA ARG A 114 17.77 12.67 0.21
C ARG A 114 16.47 12.09 0.81
N THR A 115 16.55 11.35 1.93
CA THR A 115 15.39 10.79 2.64
C THR A 115 15.06 11.54 3.93
N LEU A 116 15.75 12.66 4.20
CA LEU A 116 15.58 13.39 5.45
C LEU A 116 14.17 13.98 5.59
N ALA A 117 13.57 14.48 4.51
CA ALA A 117 12.21 14.99 4.56
C ALA A 117 11.18 13.91 4.89
N ASP A 118 11.37 12.70 4.36
CA ASP A 118 10.52 11.55 4.69
C ASP A 118 10.61 11.17 6.17
N ASP A 119 11.83 11.15 6.72
CA ASP A 119 12.05 10.88 8.14
C ASP A 119 11.49 11.99 9.03
N MET A 120 11.66 13.27 8.63
CA MET A 120 11.05 14.40 9.34
C MET A 120 9.53 14.29 9.36
N LEU A 121 8.88 13.97 8.23
CA LEU A 121 7.44 13.76 8.15
C LEU A 121 7.00 12.58 9.02
N ASN A 122 7.72 11.48 8.98
CA ASN A 122 7.48 10.32 9.83
C ASN A 122 7.47 10.68 11.33
N ARG A 123 8.44 11.52 11.76
CA ARG A 123 8.56 12.01 13.14
C ARG A 123 7.48 13.02 13.49
N ALA A 124 7.14 13.92 12.57
CA ALA A 124 6.04 14.87 12.74
C ALA A 124 4.70 14.13 12.92
N LEU A 125 4.47 13.08 12.14
CA LEU A 125 3.32 12.17 12.26
C LEU A 125 3.42 11.23 13.48
N GLU A 126 4.48 11.26 14.27
CA GLU A 126 4.70 10.43 15.46
C GLU A 126 4.50 8.92 15.21
N ILE A 127 4.76 8.42 13.96
CA ILE A 127 4.47 7.03 13.57
C ILE A 127 5.08 6.00 14.54
N PRO A 128 6.39 6.06 14.91
CA PRO A 128 6.97 5.11 15.86
C PRO A 128 6.33 5.15 17.24
N ARG A 129 6.01 6.35 17.76
CA ARG A 129 5.37 6.51 19.07
C ARG A 129 3.98 5.91 19.11
N LEU A 130 3.17 6.20 18.08
CA LEU A 130 1.80 5.68 17.96
C LEU A 130 1.78 4.17 17.75
N ALA A 131 2.69 3.64 16.93
CA ALA A 131 2.84 2.21 16.69
C ALA A 131 3.23 1.45 17.98
N LYS A 132 4.18 1.99 18.75
CA LYS A 132 4.55 1.40 20.03
C LYS A 132 3.39 1.44 21.02
N ALA A 133 2.68 2.56 21.12
CA ALA A 133 1.50 2.69 21.98
C ALA A 133 0.36 1.74 21.57
N GLU A 134 0.17 1.48 20.28
CA GLU A 134 -0.79 0.50 19.76
C GLU A 134 -0.41 -0.92 20.21
N TYR A 135 0.85 -1.33 20.02
CA TYR A 135 1.34 -2.62 20.50
C TYR A 135 1.24 -2.76 22.02
N ASP A 136 1.55 -1.71 22.79
CA ASP A 136 1.48 -1.74 24.27
C ASP A 136 0.02 -1.99 24.75
N ARG A 137 -0.98 -1.55 23.98
CA ARG A 137 -2.42 -1.80 24.23
C ARG A 137 -2.90 -3.14 23.66
N ALA A 138 -2.19 -3.72 22.70
CA ALA A 138 -2.57 -4.99 22.07
C ALA A 138 -2.57 -6.13 23.10
N THR A 139 -3.59 -6.98 23.04
CA THR A 139 -3.78 -8.12 23.95
C THR A 139 -4.16 -9.37 23.18
N GLY A 140 -4.10 -10.54 23.84
CA GLY A 140 -4.55 -11.79 23.26
C GLY A 140 -3.90 -12.10 21.90
N ARG A 141 -4.74 -12.43 20.91
CA ARG A 141 -4.30 -12.84 19.58
C ARG A 141 -3.48 -11.79 18.85
N GLU A 142 -3.86 -10.53 18.93
CA GLU A 142 -3.18 -9.45 18.22
C GLU A 142 -1.72 -9.31 18.67
N ARG A 143 -1.48 -9.35 19.99
CA ARG A 143 -0.13 -9.33 20.57
C ARG A 143 0.67 -10.56 20.17
N GLU A 144 0.04 -11.75 20.26
CA GLU A 144 0.67 -13.03 19.92
C GLU A 144 1.18 -13.07 18.46
N LEU A 145 0.39 -12.56 17.50
CA LEU A 145 0.79 -12.51 16.09
C LEU A 145 1.96 -11.52 15.86
N SER A 146 1.93 -10.38 16.54
CA SER A 146 3.01 -9.38 16.45
C SER A 146 4.33 -9.89 17.05
N ASP A 147 4.26 -10.58 18.19
CA ASP A 147 5.41 -11.23 18.81
C ASP A 147 6.00 -12.32 17.87
N ALA A 148 5.13 -13.15 17.28
CA ALA A 148 5.55 -14.21 16.36
C ALA A 148 6.24 -13.68 15.10
N LEU A 149 5.81 -12.53 14.58
CA LEU A 149 6.47 -11.86 13.47
C LEU A 149 7.90 -11.44 13.83
N ALA A 150 8.06 -10.74 14.95
CA ALA A 150 9.39 -10.33 15.42
C ALA A 150 10.30 -11.53 15.74
N ASP A 151 9.74 -12.55 16.39
CA ASP A 151 10.46 -13.80 16.69
C ASP A 151 10.94 -14.47 15.38
N GLY A 152 10.12 -14.49 14.31
CA GLY A 152 10.46 -15.07 13.00
C GLY A 152 11.64 -14.36 12.32
N LEU A 153 11.63 -13.01 12.29
CA LEU A 153 12.74 -12.22 11.72
C LEU A 153 14.03 -12.36 12.55
N ASN A 154 13.94 -12.28 13.87
CA ASN A 154 15.09 -12.44 14.74
C ASN A 154 15.66 -13.86 14.66
N TYR A 155 14.82 -14.88 14.56
CA TYR A 155 15.25 -16.26 14.35
C TYR A 155 15.94 -16.44 13.00
N PHE A 156 15.41 -15.80 11.93
CA PHE A 156 16.07 -15.81 10.63
C PHE A 156 17.49 -15.24 10.72
N LEU A 157 17.68 -14.06 11.33
CA LEU A 157 18.99 -13.46 11.49
C LEU A 157 19.94 -14.35 12.33
N ALA A 158 19.44 -14.97 13.40
CA ALA A 158 20.24 -15.86 14.24
C ALA A 158 20.72 -17.12 13.49
N ARG A 159 19.90 -17.63 12.54
CA ARG A 159 20.22 -18.81 11.73
C ARG A 159 21.00 -18.50 10.45
N ASN A 160 21.07 -17.23 10.07
CA ASN A 160 21.72 -16.76 8.84
C ASN A 160 22.79 -15.68 9.14
N PRO A 161 23.86 -16.00 9.86
CA PRO A 161 24.87 -15.00 10.28
C PRO A 161 25.63 -14.34 9.13
N GLN A 162 25.55 -14.91 7.92
CA GLN A 162 26.06 -14.31 6.68
C GLN A 162 25.23 -13.11 6.21
N VAL A 163 23.96 -13.05 6.55
CA VAL A 163 23.09 -11.91 6.26
C VAL A 163 23.45 -10.76 7.20
N LYS A 164 23.92 -9.66 6.64
CA LYS A 164 24.32 -8.48 7.42
C LYS A 164 23.26 -7.40 7.27
N PRO A 165 22.45 -7.13 8.31
CA PRO A 165 21.52 -6.01 8.30
C PRO A 165 22.23 -4.68 8.02
N ARG A 166 21.58 -3.78 7.30
CA ARG A 166 22.05 -2.41 7.08
C ARG A 166 21.97 -1.56 8.35
N LEU A 167 20.92 -1.78 9.13
CA LEU A 167 20.62 -0.99 10.32
C LEU A 167 19.92 -1.77 11.45
N ILE A 168 18.96 -2.66 11.12
CA ILE A 168 18.10 -3.32 12.11
C ILE A 168 18.69 -4.69 12.47
N THR A 169 19.44 -4.75 13.57
CA THR A 169 20.03 -6.00 14.07
C THR A 169 19.08 -6.81 14.96
N ARG A 170 17.97 -6.21 15.39
CA ARG A 170 16.90 -6.84 16.16
C ARG A 170 15.57 -6.18 15.82
N PHE A 171 14.57 -6.98 15.49
CA PHE A 171 13.21 -6.56 15.22
C PHE A 171 12.38 -6.59 16.49
N GLU A 172 11.66 -5.49 16.75
CA GLU A 172 10.72 -5.39 17.87
C GLU A 172 9.28 -5.63 17.39
N PRO A 173 8.40 -6.25 18.21
CA PRO A 173 7.04 -6.61 17.79
C PRO A 173 6.20 -5.44 17.27
N TRP A 174 6.41 -4.23 17.79
CA TRP A 174 5.68 -3.03 17.39
C TRP A 174 6.08 -2.47 16.01
N TYR A 175 7.16 -2.98 15.39
CA TYR A 175 7.60 -2.50 14.07
C TYR A 175 6.57 -2.78 12.97
N SER A 176 5.81 -3.87 13.08
CA SER A 176 4.74 -4.19 12.13
C SER A 176 3.61 -3.15 12.11
N TYR A 177 3.30 -2.56 13.27
CA TYR A 177 2.35 -1.45 13.36
C TYR A 177 2.92 -0.18 12.74
N ALA A 178 4.21 0.10 12.94
CA ALA A 178 4.88 1.23 12.29
C ALA A 178 4.86 1.09 10.77
N ALA A 179 5.18 -0.11 10.24
CA ALA A 179 5.13 -0.38 8.80
C ALA A 179 3.73 -0.19 8.23
N THR A 180 2.69 -0.66 8.94
CA THR A 180 1.31 -0.48 8.54
C THR A 180 0.90 1.00 8.53
N ARG A 181 1.26 1.78 9.55
CA ARG A 181 0.98 3.22 9.62
C ARG A 181 1.73 3.99 8.55
N PHE A 182 3.01 3.72 8.36
CA PHE A 182 3.82 4.31 7.29
C PHE A 182 3.19 4.08 5.92
N LEU A 183 2.87 2.81 5.60
CA LEU A 183 2.27 2.45 4.32
C LEU A 183 0.93 3.17 4.09
N ILE A 184 0.01 3.09 5.05
CA ILE A 184 -1.33 3.66 4.88
C ILE A 184 -1.28 5.19 4.88
N TYR A 185 -0.68 5.80 5.89
CA TYR A 185 -0.80 7.24 6.11
C TYR A 185 0.26 8.05 5.37
N GLN A 186 1.52 7.65 5.40
CA GLN A 186 2.57 8.42 4.73
C GLN A 186 2.61 8.14 3.23
N GLN A 187 2.41 6.87 2.80
CA GLN A 187 2.51 6.52 1.38
C GLN A 187 1.19 6.69 0.60
N PHE A 188 0.03 6.33 1.17
CA PHE A 188 -1.24 6.38 0.43
C PHE A 188 -2.10 7.60 0.74
N ILE A 189 -2.07 8.16 1.96
CA ILE A 189 -3.01 9.22 2.37
C ILE A 189 -2.38 10.61 2.33
N TYR A 190 -1.13 10.79 2.79
CA TYR A 190 -0.52 12.11 2.91
C TYR A 190 -0.57 12.93 1.61
N GLY A 191 -0.21 12.33 0.48
CA GLY A 191 -0.23 13.01 -0.83
C GLY A 191 -1.62 13.51 -1.26
N LYS A 192 -2.70 12.90 -0.75
CA LYS A 192 -4.09 13.33 -1.02
C LYS A 192 -4.45 14.67 -0.38
N SER A 193 -3.67 15.15 0.59
CA SER A 193 -3.81 16.47 1.21
C SER A 193 -3.41 17.63 0.28
N GLY A 194 -2.75 17.36 -0.85
CA GLY A 194 -2.14 18.38 -1.70
C GLY A 194 -0.86 19.01 -1.12
N LEU A 195 -0.33 18.45 -0.02
CA LEU A 195 0.96 18.82 0.55
C LEU A 195 2.07 17.91 0.01
N LYS A 196 3.27 18.46 -0.12
CA LYS A 196 4.45 17.71 -0.52
C LYS A 196 5.29 17.33 0.69
N VAL A 197 5.96 16.18 0.64
CA VAL A 197 6.83 15.71 1.73
C VAL A 197 7.91 16.74 2.08
N ASP A 198 8.54 17.36 1.09
CA ASP A 198 9.59 18.36 1.31
C ASP A 198 9.12 19.64 2.01
N GLU A 199 7.82 19.93 2.04
CA GLU A 199 7.27 21.09 2.75
C GLU A 199 7.43 21.00 4.27
N ILE A 200 7.66 19.80 4.82
CA ILE A 200 7.99 19.63 6.24
C ILE A 200 9.23 20.45 6.65
N LYS A 201 10.17 20.65 5.74
CA LYS A 201 11.36 21.48 5.97
C LYS A 201 10.98 22.93 6.26
N THR A 202 9.92 23.45 5.65
CA THR A 202 9.42 24.82 5.92
C THR A 202 8.80 24.94 7.31
N ALA A 203 8.08 23.91 7.75
CA ALA A 203 7.50 23.88 9.09
C ALA A 203 8.58 23.83 10.18
N VAL A 204 9.56 22.94 10.03
CA VAL A 204 10.69 22.81 10.97
C VAL A 204 11.57 24.06 10.97
N GLY A 205 11.93 24.58 9.79
CA GLY A 205 12.74 25.81 9.67
C GLY A 205 12.08 27.04 10.29
N ALA A 206 10.76 27.17 10.19
CA ALA A 206 10.01 28.25 10.82
C ALA A 206 10.05 28.16 12.36
N LEU A 207 10.06 26.95 12.93
CA LEU A 207 10.18 26.74 14.37
C LEU A 207 11.58 27.04 14.90
N ASP A 208 12.61 26.71 14.13
CA ASP A 208 14.03 26.96 14.50
C ASP A 208 14.41 28.44 14.38
N SER A 209 13.83 29.17 13.43
CA SER A 209 14.12 30.59 13.15
C SER A 209 13.27 31.59 13.95
N GLY A 210 12.41 31.12 14.86
CA GLY A 210 11.54 32.00 15.65
C GLY A 210 10.46 32.73 14.84
N GLY A 211 10.07 32.20 13.67
CA GLY A 211 8.94 32.70 12.87
C GLY A 211 9.28 33.48 11.60
N ALA A 212 10.56 33.62 11.21
CA ALA A 212 10.93 34.23 9.93
C ALA A 212 10.96 33.18 8.81
N ALA A 213 9.99 33.22 7.92
CA ALA A 213 9.89 32.30 6.80
C ALA A 213 10.98 32.53 5.75
N ALA A 214 11.83 31.53 5.52
CA ALA A 214 12.70 31.49 4.35
C ALA A 214 11.88 30.99 3.13
N SER A 215 11.71 31.85 2.13
CA SER A 215 11.09 31.50 0.85
C SER A 215 12.08 30.67 0.01
N THR A 216 11.84 29.38 -0.10
CA THR A 216 12.50 28.52 -1.09
C THR A 216 11.47 27.98 -2.06
N THR A 217 11.56 28.41 -3.32
CA THR A 217 10.84 27.83 -4.45
C THR A 217 11.42 26.46 -4.76
N SER A 218 10.67 25.39 -4.49
CA SER A 218 11.02 24.04 -4.87
C SER A 218 10.02 23.46 -5.85
N SER A 219 10.55 22.78 -6.86
CA SER A 219 9.80 22.08 -7.91
C SER A 219 8.97 20.91 -7.39
N LEU A 220 7.90 20.66 -8.10
CA LEU A 220 6.87 19.65 -7.83
C LEU A 220 7.42 18.22 -7.78
N ASN A 221 7.38 17.56 -6.62
CA ASN A 221 7.52 16.10 -6.51
C ASN A 221 6.48 15.54 -5.56
N THR A 222 5.74 14.56 -6.02
CA THR A 222 4.75 13.76 -5.30
C THR A 222 5.45 12.53 -4.67
N PRO A 223 4.98 11.93 -3.55
CA PRO A 223 5.72 10.90 -2.85
C PRO A 223 5.74 9.59 -3.62
N GLY A 224 6.72 9.44 -4.51
CA GLY A 224 7.19 8.17 -5.04
C GLY A 224 8.41 7.74 -4.26
N VAL A 225 8.53 6.46 -3.95
CA VAL A 225 9.75 5.92 -3.34
C VAL A 225 10.94 6.25 -4.24
N PRO A 226 11.94 7.03 -3.79
CA PRO A 226 13.14 7.24 -4.60
C PRO A 226 13.80 5.90 -4.85
N LEU A 227 13.80 5.46 -6.10
CA LEU A 227 14.55 4.29 -6.52
C LEU A 227 16.01 4.70 -6.63
N GLU A 228 16.85 4.12 -5.78
CA GLU A 228 18.27 4.45 -5.70
C GLU A 228 18.96 4.32 -7.08
N GLY A 229 19.64 5.37 -7.52
CA GLY A 229 20.41 5.37 -8.77
C GLY A 229 19.61 5.64 -10.04
N LEU A 230 18.30 5.93 -9.95
CA LEU A 230 17.47 6.34 -11.08
C LEU A 230 17.09 7.82 -10.89
N GLU A 231 17.24 8.63 -11.93
CA GLU A 231 16.69 9.99 -11.94
C GLU A 231 15.17 9.90 -11.80
N GLU A 232 14.57 10.77 -10.99
CA GLU A 232 13.12 10.74 -10.76
C GLU A 232 12.38 10.98 -12.08
N PRO A 233 11.31 10.22 -12.37
CA PRO A 233 10.48 10.50 -13.53
C PRO A 233 9.77 11.84 -13.34
N GLU A 234 9.67 12.65 -14.39
CA GLU A 234 8.91 13.91 -14.42
C GLU A 234 7.41 13.73 -14.08
N SER A 235 6.90 12.48 -14.10
CA SER A 235 5.58 12.11 -13.65
C SER A 235 5.65 10.80 -12.86
N GLU A 236 4.99 10.73 -11.70
CA GLU A 236 4.87 9.49 -10.93
C GLU A 236 4.19 8.38 -11.71
N PRO A 237 4.62 7.12 -11.50
CA PRO A 237 3.82 6.00 -11.95
C PRO A 237 2.47 6.04 -11.22
N VAL A 238 1.39 6.20 -11.96
CA VAL A 238 0.04 6.19 -11.41
C VAL A 238 -0.22 4.82 -10.81
N VAL A 239 -0.09 4.71 -9.50
CA VAL A 239 -0.45 3.52 -8.74
C VAL A 239 -1.94 3.29 -8.89
N GLY A 240 -2.32 2.11 -9.33
CA GLY A 240 -3.71 1.77 -9.61
C GLY A 240 -4.00 0.31 -9.28
N SER A 241 -5.15 -0.17 -9.69
CA SER A 241 -5.51 -1.59 -9.58
C SER A 241 -6.73 -1.88 -10.43
N ASN A 242 -6.96 -3.16 -10.77
CA ASN A 242 -8.24 -3.64 -11.26
C ASN A 242 -8.76 -4.73 -10.33
N MET A 243 -10.06 -4.78 -10.12
CA MET A 243 -10.71 -5.88 -9.43
C MET A 243 -12.10 -6.10 -10.00
N TRP A 244 -12.47 -7.37 -10.24
CA TRP A 244 -13.76 -7.77 -10.78
C TRP A 244 -14.34 -8.94 -10.00
N ALA A 245 -15.65 -9.06 -9.99
CA ALA A 245 -16.36 -10.23 -9.51
C ALA A 245 -17.59 -10.51 -10.37
N VAL A 246 -17.90 -11.79 -10.58
CA VAL A 246 -19.14 -12.20 -11.26
C VAL A 246 -19.89 -13.22 -10.42
N THR A 247 -21.24 -13.15 -10.47
CA THR A 247 -22.14 -14.11 -9.85
C THR A 247 -22.13 -15.47 -10.55
N PRO A 248 -22.63 -16.53 -9.94
CA PRO A 248 -22.80 -17.84 -10.58
C PRO A 248 -23.53 -17.82 -11.92
N SER A 249 -24.50 -16.93 -12.10
CA SER A 249 -25.26 -16.79 -13.36
C SER A 249 -24.40 -16.34 -14.55
N ARG A 250 -23.27 -15.68 -14.29
CA ARG A 250 -22.31 -15.17 -15.27
C ARG A 250 -21.07 -16.07 -15.44
N SER A 251 -21.04 -17.21 -14.78
CA SER A 251 -20.00 -18.23 -14.89
C SER A 251 -20.51 -19.48 -15.57
N ALA A 252 -19.68 -20.11 -16.40
CA ALA A 252 -20.03 -21.37 -17.07
C ALA A 252 -20.08 -22.55 -16.08
N SER A 253 -19.31 -22.49 -15.00
CA SER A 253 -19.29 -23.49 -13.93
C SER A 253 -20.47 -23.34 -12.95
N GLY A 254 -21.16 -22.20 -12.96
CA GLY A 254 -22.20 -21.89 -11.98
C GLY A 254 -21.64 -21.49 -10.60
N HIS A 255 -20.38 -21.05 -10.52
CA HIS A 255 -19.73 -20.58 -9.31
C HIS A 255 -19.28 -19.13 -9.44
N ALA A 256 -19.20 -18.38 -8.32
CA ALA A 256 -18.70 -17.00 -8.36
C ALA A 256 -17.21 -16.97 -8.71
N LEU A 257 -16.82 -15.94 -9.47
CA LEU A 257 -15.43 -15.69 -9.87
C LEU A 257 -14.95 -14.35 -9.30
N LEU A 258 -13.68 -14.31 -8.91
CA LEU A 258 -12.99 -13.11 -8.43
C LEU A 258 -11.72 -12.88 -9.27
N PHE A 259 -11.46 -11.61 -9.60
CA PHE A 259 -10.24 -11.14 -10.22
C PHE A 259 -9.55 -10.10 -9.32
N ILE A 260 -8.28 -10.33 -9.04
CA ILE A 260 -7.41 -9.56 -8.15
C ILE A 260 -6.23 -9.08 -8.98
N ASN A 261 -6.03 -7.77 -9.13
CA ASN A 261 -4.93 -7.21 -9.93
C ASN A 261 -4.50 -5.82 -9.41
N PRO A 262 -3.71 -5.76 -8.32
CA PRO A 262 -3.08 -4.52 -7.90
C PRO A 262 -1.99 -4.08 -8.89
N HIS A 263 -1.95 -2.78 -9.20
CA HIS A 263 -0.89 -2.14 -9.96
C HIS A 263 0.00 -1.36 -8.99
N GLN A 264 1.12 -1.96 -8.65
CA GLN A 264 2.07 -1.41 -7.68
C GLN A 264 3.46 -1.29 -8.32
N PRO A 265 4.38 -0.55 -7.68
CA PRO A 265 5.79 -0.53 -8.09
C PRO A 265 6.38 -1.92 -8.17
N PHE A 266 7.24 -2.14 -9.16
CA PHE A 266 7.98 -3.41 -9.32
C PHE A 266 9.22 -3.48 -8.43
N PHE A 267 9.61 -2.36 -7.83
CA PHE A 267 10.79 -2.19 -6.98
C PHE A 267 10.44 -1.37 -5.74
N GLY A 268 11.18 -1.54 -4.65
CA GLY A 268 11.00 -0.81 -3.40
C GLY A 268 9.85 -1.35 -2.53
N PRO A 269 9.38 -0.58 -1.52
CA PRO A 269 8.45 -1.05 -0.48
C PRO A 269 7.06 -1.46 -0.97
N GLY A 270 6.65 -1.02 -2.18
CA GLY A 270 5.36 -1.35 -2.78
C GLY A 270 5.28 -2.72 -3.45
N GLN A 271 6.33 -3.53 -3.40
CA GLN A 271 6.36 -4.86 -4.01
C GLN A 271 5.49 -5.86 -3.26
N TRP A 272 4.93 -6.82 -4.01
CA TRP A 272 4.15 -7.93 -3.48
C TRP A 272 5.00 -9.17 -3.22
N TYR A 273 4.62 -9.91 -2.18
CA TYR A 273 5.09 -11.25 -1.87
C TYR A 273 3.89 -12.19 -1.81
N GLU A 274 3.92 -13.28 -2.59
CA GLU A 274 2.88 -14.30 -2.62
C GLU A 274 3.16 -15.37 -1.56
N GLY A 275 2.10 -15.92 -0.93
CA GLY A 275 2.24 -17.04 -0.02
C GLY A 275 0.89 -17.57 0.47
N HIS A 276 0.97 -18.73 1.12
CA HIS A 276 -0.17 -19.43 1.65
C HIS A 276 0.11 -19.86 3.10
N ILE A 277 -0.83 -19.63 4.00
CA ILE A 277 -0.78 -20.03 5.40
C ILE A 277 -1.95 -20.95 5.72
N HIS A 278 -1.68 -22.01 6.49
CA HIS A 278 -2.69 -22.95 6.99
C HIS A 278 -2.39 -23.29 8.45
N SER A 279 -3.27 -22.88 9.36
CA SER A 279 -3.17 -23.23 10.78
C SER A 279 -4.28 -24.19 11.22
N ASP A 280 -3.99 -25.06 12.19
CA ASP A 280 -4.98 -25.96 12.77
C ASP A 280 -6.05 -25.20 13.58
N GLU A 281 -5.83 -23.89 13.86
CA GLU A 281 -6.85 -22.99 14.44
C GLU A 281 -7.87 -22.49 13.40
N GLY A 282 -7.85 -23.02 12.18
CA GLY A 282 -8.81 -22.75 11.11
C GLY A 282 -8.52 -21.46 10.32
N TRP A 283 -7.27 -21.08 10.20
CA TRP A 283 -6.84 -20.01 9.30
C TRP A 283 -6.17 -20.62 8.07
N ASN A 284 -6.81 -20.53 6.92
CA ASN A 284 -6.33 -21.06 5.66
C ASN A 284 -6.45 -19.97 4.59
N LEU A 285 -5.37 -19.25 4.29
CA LEU A 285 -5.37 -18.03 3.49
C LEU A 285 -4.23 -18.05 2.47
N SER A 286 -4.58 -17.93 1.19
CA SER A 286 -3.64 -17.81 0.06
C SER A 286 -3.81 -16.46 -0.62
N GLY A 287 -2.70 -15.84 -1.01
CA GLY A 287 -2.73 -14.54 -1.68
C GLY A 287 -1.40 -13.81 -1.59
N ALA A 288 -1.44 -12.48 -1.55
CA ALA A 288 -0.24 -11.66 -1.50
C ALA A 288 -0.31 -10.56 -0.44
N SER A 289 0.86 -10.10 -0.03
CA SER A 289 1.05 -8.98 0.89
C SER A 289 2.28 -8.16 0.50
N PHE A 290 2.40 -6.95 1.04
CA PHE A 290 3.66 -6.21 1.01
C PHE A 290 4.69 -6.87 1.92
N PHE A 291 5.97 -6.66 1.63
CA PHE A 291 7.07 -7.19 2.46
C PHE A 291 6.98 -6.74 3.91
N GLY A 292 7.27 -7.65 4.83
CA GLY A 292 7.19 -7.41 6.26
C GLY A 292 5.78 -7.56 6.85
N SER A 293 4.78 -7.91 6.06
CA SER A 293 3.42 -8.18 6.55
C SER A 293 3.33 -9.57 7.20
N PRO A 294 2.50 -9.73 8.25
CA PRO A 294 2.37 -11.01 8.97
C PRO A 294 1.66 -12.11 8.19
N HIS A 295 0.90 -11.78 7.16
CA HIS A 295 0.09 -12.67 6.36
C HIS A 295 -0.36 -12.02 5.05
N PRO A 296 -0.89 -12.76 4.06
CA PRO A 296 -1.52 -12.19 2.88
C PRO A 296 -2.62 -11.19 3.23
N THR A 297 -2.69 -10.07 2.51
CA THR A 297 -3.65 -8.97 2.75
C THR A 297 -4.73 -8.87 1.69
N ILE A 298 -4.53 -9.51 0.54
CA ILE A 298 -5.50 -9.76 -0.53
C ILE A 298 -5.37 -11.22 -0.95
N GLY A 299 -6.47 -11.84 -1.38
CA GLY A 299 -6.46 -13.25 -1.78
C GLY A 299 -7.76 -13.95 -1.44
N HIS A 300 -7.66 -15.24 -1.04
CA HIS A 300 -8.81 -16.07 -0.74
C HIS A 300 -8.53 -17.11 0.35
N ASN A 301 -9.58 -17.52 1.03
CA ASN A 301 -9.64 -18.75 1.82
C ASN A 301 -10.55 -19.78 1.11
N GLU A 302 -10.96 -20.85 1.78
CA GLU A 302 -11.86 -21.87 1.21
C GLU A 302 -13.32 -21.41 1.05
N TYR A 303 -13.70 -20.26 1.60
CA TYR A 303 -15.07 -19.76 1.65
C TYR A 303 -15.26 -18.55 0.75
N LEU A 304 -14.31 -17.65 0.73
CA LEU A 304 -14.41 -16.33 0.15
C LEU A 304 -13.04 -15.76 -0.27
N GLY A 305 -13.07 -14.70 -1.05
CA GLY A 305 -11.87 -13.95 -1.37
C GLY A 305 -12.18 -12.47 -1.54
N TRP A 306 -11.12 -11.66 -1.50
CA TRP A 306 -11.24 -10.21 -1.68
C TRP A 306 -10.02 -9.59 -2.34
N SER A 307 -10.26 -8.43 -2.93
CA SER A 307 -9.26 -7.55 -3.49
C SER A 307 -9.48 -6.12 -3.02
N HIS A 308 -8.44 -5.31 -3.16
CA HIS A 308 -8.49 -3.87 -2.93
C HIS A 308 -8.04 -3.10 -4.17
N THR A 309 -8.69 -1.96 -4.43
CA THR A 309 -8.15 -0.91 -5.31
C THR A 309 -7.99 0.38 -4.51
N VAL A 310 -7.00 1.17 -4.83
CA VAL A 310 -6.85 2.51 -4.26
C VAL A 310 -8.09 3.33 -4.63
N ASN A 311 -8.69 3.98 -3.63
CA ASN A 311 -9.76 4.95 -3.78
C ASN A 311 -9.35 6.31 -3.23
N ASP A 312 -10.17 7.33 -3.45
CA ASP A 312 -9.93 8.69 -2.99
C ASP A 312 -11.07 9.20 -2.09
N PRO A 313 -11.37 8.50 -0.97
CA PRO A 313 -12.29 9.04 0.00
C PRO A 313 -11.68 10.28 0.65
N ASP A 314 -12.52 11.24 0.97
CA ASP A 314 -12.05 12.45 1.61
C ASP A 314 -11.81 12.22 3.11
N ILE A 315 -10.59 11.77 3.45
CA ILE A 315 -10.15 11.28 4.77
C ILE A 315 -8.96 12.05 5.35
N VAL A 316 -8.61 13.15 4.70
CA VAL A 316 -7.51 14.01 5.11
C VAL A 316 -7.86 15.46 4.86
N ASP A 317 -7.71 16.31 5.87
CA ASP A 317 -7.90 17.74 5.76
C ASP A 317 -6.68 18.52 6.23
N VAL A 318 -6.53 19.72 5.67
CA VAL A 318 -5.46 20.66 6.01
C VAL A 318 -6.09 21.87 6.68
N PHE A 319 -5.58 22.25 7.85
CA PHE A 319 -6.06 23.35 8.66
C PHE A 319 -5.02 24.46 8.71
N ILE A 320 -5.43 25.69 8.41
CA ILE A 320 -4.60 26.90 8.55
C ILE A 320 -4.66 27.30 10.02
N GLU A 321 -3.55 27.19 10.72
CA GLU A 321 -3.46 27.55 12.14
C GLU A 321 -3.00 28.98 12.35
N LYS A 322 -3.54 29.61 13.35
CA LYS A 322 -3.28 31.03 13.63
C LYS A 322 -2.62 31.21 15.00
N PHE A 323 -1.30 31.42 14.99
CA PHE A 323 -0.49 31.73 16.18
C PHE A 323 -0.29 33.22 16.27
N ASP A 324 -1.20 33.95 16.87
CA ASP A 324 -1.21 35.42 16.95
C ASP A 324 -1.15 35.98 18.37
N ASP A 325 -0.89 35.16 19.38
CA ASP A 325 -0.63 35.63 20.74
C ASP A 325 0.86 36.00 20.91
N ALA A 326 1.16 37.29 20.96
CA ALA A 326 2.54 37.77 21.11
C ALA A 326 3.20 37.38 22.45
N LYS A 327 2.41 36.96 23.46
CA LYS A 327 2.93 36.58 24.79
C LYS A 327 3.17 35.08 24.92
N ASN A 328 2.47 34.27 24.10
CA ASN A 328 2.57 32.82 24.16
C ASN A 328 2.72 32.25 22.71
N PRO A 329 3.93 31.96 22.26
CA PRO A 329 4.18 31.45 20.91
C PRO A 329 3.58 30.05 20.64
N LEU A 330 3.10 29.35 21.67
CA LEU A 330 2.42 28.07 21.54
C LEU A 330 0.88 28.22 21.52
N ALA A 331 0.36 29.43 21.81
CA ALA A 331 -1.07 29.69 21.75
C ALA A 331 -1.54 29.88 20.31
N TYR A 332 -2.53 29.11 19.89
CA TYR A 332 -3.21 29.28 18.61
C TYR A 332 -4.70 29.55 18.81
N ARG A 333 -5.26 30.35 17.92
CA ARG A 333 -6.65 30.81 18.01
C ARG A 333 -7.64 29.68 17.71
N TYR A 334 -8.72 29.63 18.52
CA TYR A 334 -9.86 28.73 18.30
C TYR A 334 -11.15 29.42 18.77
N GLY A 335 -11.98 29.81 17.84
CA GLY A 335 -13.11 30.70 18.13
C GLY A 335 -12.63 32.01 18.76
N GLU A 336 -13.27 32.39 19.86
CA GLU A 336 -12.91 33.57 20.64
C GLU A 336 -11.78 33.32 21.68
N ALA A 337 -11.29 32.08 21.77
CA ALA A 337 -10.28 31.65 22.75
C ALA A 337 -8.98 31.23 22.11
N TYR A 338 -8.01 30.86 22.96
CA TYR A 338 -6.75 30.23 22.54
C TYR A 338 -6.63 28.84 23.14
N ARG A 339 -6.02 27.95 22.35
CA ARG A 339 -5.54 26.64 22.78
C ARG A 339 -4.01 26.61 22.71
N ASN A 340 -3.36 25.71 23.45
CA ASN A 340 -1.91 25.55 23.38
C ASN A 340 -1.56 24.36 22.49
N ALA A 341 -0.63 24.61 21.56
CA ALA A 341 0.02 23.57 20.79
C ALA A 341 1.00 22.77 21.66
N THR A 342 1.23 21.51 21.29
CA THR A 342 2.30 20.68 21.84
C THR A 342 3.54 20.81 20.97
N GLU A 343 4.70 21.05 21.58
CA GLU A 343 5.99 21.07 20.89
C GLU A 343 6.93 20.00 21.47
N TRP A 344 7.70 19.35 20.63
CA TRP A 344 8.72 18.39 21.02
C TRP A 344 9.93 18.48 20.10
N THR A 345 11.05 17.97 20.56
CA THR A 345 12.27 17.81 19.77
C THR A 345 12.55 16.34 19.57
N ASP A 346 12.85 15.95 18.35
CA ASP A 346 13.32 14.60 18.01
C ASP A 346 14.64 14.69 17.25
N THR A 347 15.42 13.61 17.30
CA THR A 347 16.74 13.53 16.68
C THR A 347 16.74 12.50 15.56
N ILE A 348 17.24 12.89 14.39
CA ILE A 348 17.33 12.05 13.19
C ILE A 348 18.81 11.90 12.83
N GLY A 349 19.26 10.65 12.70
CA GLY A 349 20.58 10.33 12.19
C GLY A 349 20.64 10.52 10.67
N VAL A 350 21.64 11.22 10.17
CA VAL A 350 21.84 11.45 8.72
C VAL A 350 23.21 10.97 8.31
N LYS A 351 23.28 10.02 7.38
CA LYS A 351 24.52 9.52 6.80
C LYS A 351 25.23 10.61 6.01
N THR A 352 26.49 10.85 6.35
CA THR A 352 27.40 11.78 5.66
C THR A 352 28.68 11.05 5.25
N ALA A 353 29.58 11.71 4.57
CA ALA A 353 30.91 11.18 4.25
C ALA A 353 31.76 10.88 5.50
N LYS A 354 31.42 11.49 6.66
CA LYS A 354 32.13 11.31 7.95
C LYS A 354 31.46 10.30 8.88
N GLY A 355 30.36 9.69 8.48
CA GLY A 355 29.55 8.79 9.31
C GLY A 355 28.15 9.36 9.52
N VAL A 356 27.41 8.81 10.50
CA VAL A 356 26.05 9.25 10.82
C VAL A 356 26.13 10.44 11.79
N GLU A 357 25.63 11.59 11.34
CA GLU A 357 25.49 12.79 12.15
C GLU A 357 24.08 12.87 12.75
N GLN A 358 23.98 13.22 14.04
CA GLN A 358 22.69 13.40 14.72
C GLN A 358 22.21 14.84 14.56
N LYS A 359 21.05 15.05 13.94
CA LYS A 359 20.43 16.36 13.76
C LYS A 359 19.12 16.41 14.55
N SER A 360 18.94 17.45 15.37
CA SER A 360 17.75 17.66 16.17
C SER A 360 16.81 18.62 15.48
N PHE A 361 15.51 18.27 15.46
CA PHE A 361 14.45 19.03 14.82
C PHE A 361 13.30 19.25 15.80
N LYS A 362 12.69 20.43 15.75
CA LYS A 362 11.49 20.76 16.50
C LYS A 362 10.25 20.47 15.68
N PHE A 363 9.27 19.89 16.31
CA PHE A 363 7.95 19.61 15.75
C PHE A 363 6.87 20.21 16.63
N ARG A 364 5.76 20.58 16.01
CA ARG A 364 4.61 21.16 16.72
C ARG A 364 3.31 20.54 16.21
N LYS A 365 2.34 20.34 17.11
CA LYS A 365 0.98 19.94 16.74
C LYS A 365 -0.08 20.71 17.47
N THR A 366 -1.20 20.93 16.82
CA THR A 366 -2.45 21.42 17.37
C THR A 366 -3.40 20.26 17.61
N HIS A 367 -4.65 20.55 17.99
CA HIS A 367 -5.68 19.51 18.06
C HIS A 367 -6.15 19.00 16.69
N HIS A 368 -5.83 19.72 15.61
CA HIS A 368 -6.04 19.24 14.24
C HIS A 368 -4.96 18.26 13.77
N GLY A 369 -3.81 18.26 14.44
CA GLY A 369 -2.69 17.37 14.11
C GLY A 369 -1.36 18.09 13.99
N PRO A 370 -0.32 17.42 13.47
CA PRO A 370 1.01 18.00 13.31
C PRO A 370 1.01 19.10 12.25
N ILE A 371 1.82 20.15 12.51
CA ILE A 371 2.13 21.18 11.52
C ILE A 371 3.21 20.60 10.61
N VAL A 372 2.88 20.44 9.32
CA VAL A 372 3.72 19.75 8.34
C VAL A 372 4.16 20.63 7.18
N ALA A 373 3.67 21.87 7.11
CA ALA A 373 4.05 22.84 6.11
C ALA A 373 3.85 24.28 6.62
N VAL A 374 4.54 25.24 6.00
CA VAL A 374 4.24 26.67 6.12
C VAL A 374 4.16 27.23 4.70
N ARG A 375 2.99 27.76 4.32
CA ARG A 375 2.77 28.44 3.02
C ARG A 375 2.37 29.89 3.28
N GLU A 376 3.06 30.84 2.64
CA GLU A 376 2.78 32.28 2.79
C GLU A 376 2.77 32.74 4.28
N GLY A 377 3.66 32.16 5.10
CA GLY A 377 3.75 32.45 6.53
C GLY A 377 2.65 31.80 7.37
N LYS A 378 1.75 31.01 6.79
CA LYS A 378 0.64 30.33 7.47
C LYS A 378 1.03 28.88 7.78
N PRO A 379 1.08 28.50 9.07
CA PRO A 379 1.29 27.11 9.46
C PRO A 379 0.09 26.24 9.06
N LEU A 380 0.39 25.05 8.49
CA LEU A 380 -0.60 24.10 8.03
C LEU A 380 -0.50 22.81 8.85
N ALA A 381 -1.57 22.54 9.60
CA ALA A 381 -1.75 21.28 10.31
C ALA A 381 -2.50 20.28 9.45
N ILE A 382 -2.16 18.98 9.57
CA ILE A 382 -2.83 17.90 8.83
C ILE A 382 -3.61 17.00 9.79
N LYS A 383 -4.88 16.73 9.47
CA LYS A 383 -5.76 15.81 10.21
C LYS A 383 -6.04 14.59 9.35
N LEU A 384 -5.70 13.42 9.86
CA LEU A 384 -5.80 12.14 9.16
C LEU A 384 -6.83 11.24 9.85
N ALA A 385 -7.78 10.70 9.10
CA ALA A 385 -8.84 9.85 9.64
C ALA A 385 -8.28 8.56 10.26
N ARG A 386 -8.75 8.20 11.46
CA ARG A 386 -8.35 6.98 12.20
C ARG A 386 -6.85 6.88 12.51
N PHE A 387 -6.12 7.99 12.41
CA PHE A 387 -4.66 7.95 12.53
C PHE A 387 -4.19 7.57 13.95
N GLU A 388 -4.87 8.06 14.98
CA GLU A 388 -4.48 7.81 16.37
C GLU A 388 -5.06 6.49 16.94
N GLU A 389 -6.17 5.99 16.40
CA GLU A 389 -6.89 4.82 16.95
C GLU A 389 -6.15 3.50 16.65
N GLY A 390 -5.71 3.25 15.42
CA GLY A 390 -5.09 1.99 14.98
C GLY A 390 -6.09 0.86 14.73
N GLY A 391 -5.66 -0.40 14.90
CA GLY A 391 -6.50 -1.60 14.77
C GLY A 391 -6.57 -2.20 13.36
N SER A 392 -5.84 -1.64 12.39
CA SER A 392 -5.87 -2.11 11.00
C SER A 392 -5.29 -3.53 10.82
N ALA A 393 -4.31 -3.92 11.62
CA ALA A 393 -3.74 -5.27 11.60
C ALA A 393 -4.78 -6.32 12.02
N TYR A 394 -5.52 -6.06 13.10
CA TYR A 394 -6.58 -6.96 13.57
C TYR A 394 -7.76 -7.04 12.60
N GLN A 395 -8.15 -5.91 11.98
CA GLN A 395 -9.19 -5.93 10.94
C GLN A 395 -8.82 -6.85 9.79
N ARG A 396 -7.58 -6.78 9.27
CA ARG A 396 -7.10 -7.64 8.17
C ARG A 396 -7.06 -9.12 8.57
N TYR A 397 -6.62 -9.42 9.79
CA TYR A 397 -6.69 -10.78 10.34
C TYR A 397 -8.13 -11.30 10.39
N ALA A 398 -9.06 -10.49 10.89
CA ALA A 398 -10.48 -10.87 10.96
C ALA A 398 -11.10 -11.10 9.56
N MET A 399 -10.72 -10.28 8.56
CA MET A 399 -11.11 -10.51 7.15
C MET A 399 -10.62 -11.87 6.65
N GLY A 400 -9.38 -12.24 6.94
CA GLY A 400 -8.78 -13.52 6.53
C GLY A 400 -9.39 -14.75 7.21
N LYS A 401 -10.03 -14.58 8.38
CA LYS A 401 -10.71 -15.64 9.14
C LYS A 401 -12.20 -15.74 8.81
N ALA A 402 -12.77 -14.75 8.10
CA ALA A 402 -14.20 -14.73 7.78
C ALA A 402 -14.59 -15.91 6.87
N LYS A 403 -15.79 -16.46 7.09
CA LYS A 403 -16.34 -17.61 6.38
C LYS A 403 -17.61 -17.29 5.60
N SER A 404 -18.10 -16.06 5.74
CA SER A 404 -19.32 -15.58 5.08
C SER A 404 -19.24 -14.09 4.78
N LEU A 405 -20.12 -13.60 3.90
CA LEU A 405 -20.26 -12.16 3.62
C LEU A 405 -20.59 -11.36 4.89
N ALA A 406 -21.43 -11.93 5.77
CA ALA A 406 -21.80 -11.27 7.04
C ALA A 406 -20.59 -11.07 7.96
N GLU A 407 -19.77 -12.11 8.16
CA GLU A 407 -18.55 -12.03 8.96
C GLU A 407 -17.52 -11.09 8.34
N PHE A 408 -17.37 -11.11 7.01
CA PHE A 408 -16.47 -10.22 6.30
C PHE A 408 -16.91 -8.75 6.43
N LYS A 409 -18.21 -8.46 6.25
CA LYS A 409 -18.77 -7.11 6.49
C LYS A 409 -18.55 -6.65 7.94
N ALA A 410 -18.76 -7.53 8.92
CA ALA A 410 -18.50 -7.22 10.33
C ALA A 410 -17.01 -6.88 10.61
N ALA A 411 -16.09 -7.52 9.88
CA ALA A 411 -14.67 -7.19 10.00
C ALA A 411 -14.35 -5.80 9.42
N ILE A 412 -14.80 -5.49 8.19
CA ILE A 412 -14.47 -4.22 7.51
C ILE A 412 -15.23 -3.03 8.08
N SER A 413 -16.44 -3.22 8.64
CA SER A 413 -17.25 -2.15 9.22
C SER A 413 -16.61 -1.44 10.43
N LYS A 414 -15.54 -2.01 11.00
CA LYS A 414 -14.73 -1.36 12.04
C LYS A 414 -14.02 -0.09 11.53
N GLY A 415 -13.81 0.03 10.22
CA GLY A 415 -13.20 1.19 9.58
C GLY A 415 -11.75 1.47 10.03
N ALA A 416 -11.06 0.46 10.59
CA ALA A 416 -9.68 0.61 11.05
C ALA A 416 -8.67 0.65 9.88
N VAL A 417 -9.04 0.11 8.70
CA VAL A 417 -8.37 0.37 7.43
C VAL A 417 -9.14 1.53 6.78
N PRO A 418 -8.60 2.76 6.80
CA PRO A 418 -9.39 3.97 6.53
C PRO A 418 -9.68 4.25 5.06
N MET A 419 -9.18 3.43 4.16
CA MET A 419 -9.35 3.57 2.71
C MET A 419 -9.34 2.21 2.00
N PHE A 420 -9.36 2.21 0.70
CA PHE A 420 -9.40 1.13 -0.28
C PHE A 420 -10.80 0.63 -0.59
N ASN A 421 -11.15 0.67 -1.88
CA ASN A 421 -12.29 -0.09 -2.37
C ASN A 421 -12.12 -1.58 -2.02
N VAL A 422 -13.23 -2.24 -1.76
CA VAL A 422 -13.27 -3.68 -1.49
C VAL A 422 -14.11 -4.36 -2.56
N MET A 423 -13.55 -5.39 -3.19
CA MET A 423 -14.29 -6.36 -4.02
C MET A 423 -14.24 -7.71 -3.33
N TYR A 424 -15.37 -8.39 -3.29
CA TYR A 424 -15.56 -9.65 -2.60
C TYR A 424 -16.31 -10.64 -3.48
N ALA A 425 -15.99 -11.92 -3.38
CA ALA A 425 -16.80 -13.02 -3.89
C ALA A 425 -16.71 -14.22 -2.94
N ASP A 426 -17.76 -15.08 -2.90
CA ASP A 426 -17.80 -16.25 -2.04
C ASP A 426 -18.41 -17.49 -2.72
N ARG A 427 -18.27 -18.64 -2.04
CA ARG A 427 -18.81 -19.92 -2.50
C ARG A 427 -20.33 -20.04 -2.43
N ASP A 428 -20.99 -19.14 -1.67
CA ASP A 428 -22.45 -19.05 -1.63
C ASP A 428 -23.01 -18.26 -2.82
N GLY A 429 -22.13 -17.77 -3.69
CA GLY A 429 -22.46 -17.07 -4.93
C GLY A 429 -22.63 -15.56 -4.78
N ASN A 430 -22.31 -14.99 -3.62
CA ASN A 430 -22.38 -13.56 -3.42
C ASN A 430 -21.17 -12.87 -4.03
N ILE A 431 -21.43 -11.70 -4.62
CA ILE A 431 -20.43 -10.70 -4.98
C ILE A 431 -20.77 -9.38 -4.28
N PHE A 432 -19.75 -8.69 -3.77
CA PHE A 432 -19.96 -7.46 -3.01
C PHE A 432 -18.88 -6.44 -3.32
N TYR A 433 -19.28 -5.17 -3.39
CA TYR A 433 -18.42 -4.01 -3.50
C TYR A 433 -18.71 -3.02 -2.37
N ALA A 434 -17.66 -2.44 -1.79
CA ALA A 434 -17.77 -1.30 -0.90
C ALA A 434 -16.72 -0.24 -1.25
N TYR A 435 -17.15 1.02 -1.31
CA TYR A 435 -16.30 2.19 -1.27
C TYR A 435 -15.87 2.43 0.17
N ASN A 436 -14.93 1.62 0.68
CA ASN A 436 -14.54 1.69 2.07
C ASN A 436 -13.67 2.91 2.35
N GLY A 437 -14.01 3.65 3.39
CA GLY A 437 -13.28 4.82 3.84
C GLY A 437 -13.77 5.29 5.21
N ALA A 438 -12.84 5.75 6.04
CA ALA A 438 -13.18 6.40 7.31
C ALA A 438 -13.51 7.89 7.06
N VAL A 439 -14.56 8.17 6.29
CA VAL A 439 -14.93 9.53 5.87
C VAL A 439 -15.49 10.31 7.04
N PRO A 440 -14.86 11.43 7.44
CA PRO A 440 -15.39 12.27 8.51
C PRO A 440 -16.70 12.95 8.13
N ARG A 441 -17.61 13.11 9.09
CA ARG A 441 -18.78 13.98 8.96
C ARG A 441 -18.34 15.42 9.10
N ARG A 442 -18.67 16.23 8.12
CA ARG A 442 -18.23 17.63 8.01
C ARG A 442 -19.37 18.55 7.63
N SER A 443 -19.20 19.83 7.93
CA SER A 443 -20.06 20.88 7.43
C SER A 443 -19.94 21.01 5.91
N THR A 444 -21.06 21.08 5.20
CA THR A 444 -21.11 21.30 3.74
C THR A 444 -20.89 22.76 3.34
N LYS A 445 -20.67 23.66 4.30
CA LYS A 445 -20.39 25.08 4.04
C LYS A 445 -19.00 25.32 3.49
N PHE A 446 -18.05 24.40 3.71
CA PHE A 446 -16.64 24.56 3.35
C PHE A 446 -16.28 23.71 2.14
N ASP A 447 -15.31 24.19 1.37
CA ASP A 447 -14.65 23.44 0.28
C ASP A 447 -13.47 22.63 0.85
N TRP A 448 -13.73 21.38 1.25
CA TRP A 448 -12.75 20.48 1.86
C TRP A 448 -11.64 20.00 0.92
N SER A 449 -11.71 20.38 -0.36
CA SER A 449 -10.59 20.16 -1.29
C SER A 449 -9.43 21.16 -1.08
N LYS A 450 -9.62 22.15 -0.20
CA LYS A 450 -8.67 23.22 0.13
C LYS A 450 -8.40 23.27 1.63
N PRO A 451 -7.27 23.87 2.06
CA PRO A 451 -7.05 24.19 3.47
C PRO A 451 -8.18 25.06 4.03
N VAL A 452 -8.68 24.71 5.22
CA VAL A 452 -9.72 25.43 5.94
C VAL A 452 -9.14 26.18 7.15
N GLU A 453 -9.83 27.22 7.62
CA GLU A 453 -9.40 28.01 8.79
C GLU A 453 -9.53 27.19 10.08
N GLY A 454 -8.42 26.80 10.71
CA GLY A 454 -8.39 26.02 11.95
C GLY A 454 -8.90 26.80 13.18
N SER A 455 -8.98 28.13 13.08
CA SER A 455 -9.56 28.96 14.14
C SER A 455 -11.09 28.95 14.17
N ASP A 456 -11.76 28.45 13.11
CA ASP A 456 -13.23 28.37 13.04
C ASP A 456 -13.73 27.03 13.59
N PRO A 457 -14.50 27.01 14.72
CA PRO A 457 -15.04 25.77 15.26
C PRO A 457 -16.00 25.03 14.35
N GLU A 458 -16.58 25.67 13.31
CA GLU A 458 -17.45 25.00 12.35
C GLU A 458 -16.68 24.07 11.40
N THR A 459 -15.35 24.14 11.37
CA THR A 459 -14.48 23.24 10.59
C THR A 459 -14.15 21.92 11.32
N GLU A 460 -14.66 21.71 12.53
CA GLU A 460 -14.43 20.47 13.26
C GLU A 460 -15.14 19.27 12.62
N TRP A 461 -14.44 18.14 12.66
CA TRP A 461 -15.04 16.85 12.31
C TRP A 461 -16.05 16.40 13.38
N GLN A 462 -17.22 15.94 12.95
CA GLN A 462 -18.31 15.49 13.81
C GLN A 462 -18.41 13.96 13.86
N GLY A 463 -17.30 13.27 14.00
CA GLY A 463 -17.20 11.81 13.91
C GLY A 463 -17.06 11.33 12.48
N TYR A 464 -17.44 10.07 12.24
CA TYR A 464 -17.29 9.41 10.94
C TYR A 464 -18.64 8.92 10.41
N HIS A 465 -18.77 8.83 9.10
CA HIS A 465 -19.86 8.07 8.49
C HIS A 465 -19.73 6.59 8.89
N SER A 466 -20.86 5.96 9.20
CA SER A 466 -20.91 4.52 9.44
C SER A 466 -20.65 3.76 8.14
N PHE A 467 -20.25 2.49 8.24
CA PHE A 467 -20.01 1.65 7.07
C PHE A 467 -21.24 1.55 6.15
N ASP A 468 -22.46 1.52 6.73
CA ASP A 468 -23.71 1.41 5.96
C ASP A 468 -24.09 2.71 5.22
N GLU A 469 -23.47 3.83 5.56
CA GLU A 469 -23.64 5.11 4.85
C GLU A 469 -22.66 5.30 3.70
N LEU A 470 -21.72 4.37 3.50
CA LEU A 470 -20.78 4.42 2.39
C LEU A 470 -21.40 3.78 1.13
N PRO A 471 -21.00 4.19 -0.09
CA PRO A 471 -21.46 3.55 -1.31
C PRO A 471 -21.13 2.05 -1.33
N GLN A 472 -22.14 1.20 -1.47
CA GLN A 472 -22.01 -0.26 -1.48
C GLN A 472 -22.93 -0.87 -2.53
N LEU A 473 -22.58 -2.06 -3.03
CA LEU A 473 -23.41 -2.82 -3.97
C LEU A 473 -23.22 -4.32 -3.73
N THR A 474 -24.33 -5.04 -3.56
CA THR A 474 -24.35 -6.51 -3.36
C THR A 474 -25.21 -7.14 -4.43
N ASN A 475 -24.70 -8.16 -5.12
CA ASN A 475 -25.42 -9.00 -6.08
C ASN A 475 -26.26 -8.20 -7.10
N PRO A 476 -25.68 -7.29 -7.89
CA PRO A 476 -26.44 -6.50 -8.86
C PRO A 476 -27.09 -7.40 -9.91
N LYS A 477 -28.22 -6.96 -10.48
CA LYS A 477 -28.96 -7.70 -11.54
C LYS A 477 -28.09 -7.98 -12.78
N THR A 478 -27.12 -7.14 -13.06
CA THR A 478 -26.13 -7.33 -14.16
C THR A 478 -25.24 -8.55 -13.96
N GLY A 479 -25.15 -9.09 -12.74
CA GLY A 479 -24.35 -10.24 -12.36
C GLY A 479 -22.85 -9.99 -12.31
N PHE A 480 -22.39 -8.73 -12.37
CA PHE A 480 -20.98 -8.39 -12.25
C PHE A 480 -20.72 -7.09 -11.49
N LEU A 481 -19.56 -7.00 -10.91
CA LEU A 481 -18.96 -5.82 -10.27
C LEU A 481 -17.55 -5.61 -10.78
N GLN A 482 -17.13 -4.36 -10.96
CA GLN A 482 -15.76 -3.99 -11.28
C GLN A 482 -15.35 -2.70 -10.58
N ASN A 483 -14.06 -2.55 -10.30
CA ASN A 483 -13.45 -1.28 -9.95
C ASN A 483 -12.01 -1.21 -10.48
N CYS A 484 -11.68 -0.10 -11.13
CA CYS A 484 -10.38 0.25 -11.68
C CYS A 484 -9.93 1.63 -11.19
N ASN A 485 -10.12 1.90 -9.90
CA ASN A 485 -9.87 3.19 -9.24
C ASN A 485 -10.79 4.33 -9.73
N GLN A 486 -11.97 4.01 -10.24
CA GLN A 486 -12.97 5.01 -10.61
C GLN A 486 -13.98 5.20 -9.47
N THR A 487 -14.82 6.21 -9.66
CA THR A 487 -15.95 6.53 -8.78
C THR A 487 -16.83 5.29 -8.48
N PRO A 488 -17.39 5.16 -7.26
CA PRO A 488 -18.29 4.06 -6.90
C PRO A 488 -19.62 4.05 -7.67
N PHE A 489 -19.92 5.12 -8.38
CA PHE A 489 -21.18 5.29 -9.13
C PHE A 489 -21.18 4.66 -10.53
N THR A 490 -20.09 3.96 -10.89
CA THR A 490 -19.93 3.27 -12.18
C THR A 490 -19.34 1.87 -12.03
N THR A 491 -19.68 1.16 -10.95
CA THR A 491 -19.12 -0.15 -10.57
C THR A 491 -19.68 -1.30 -11.42
N THR A 492 -20.86 -1.14 -11.98
CA THR A 492 -21.53 -2.07 -12.89
C THR A 492 -22.21 -1.31 -14.02
N ALA A 493 -22.91 -2.03 -14.96
CA ALA A 493 -23.56 -1.38 -16.09
C ALA A 493 -24.79 -0.55 -15.68
N GLU A 494 -25.59 -1.05 -14.73
CA GLU A 494 -26.81 -0.40 -14.23
C GLU A 494 -27.05 -0.72 -12.76
N GLY A 495 -27.88 0.09 -12.08
CA GLY A 495 -28.20 -0.12 -10.66
C GLY A 495 -27.04 0.24 -9.72
N ASN A 496 -26.16 1.14 -10.14
CA ASN A 496 -25.09 1.68 -9.28
C ASN A 496 -25.67 2.53 -8.14
N PRO A 497 -24.93 2.76 -7.05
CA PRO A 497 -25.30 3.77 -6.05
C PRO A 497 -25.55 5.13 -6.71
N VAL A 498 -26.55 5.86 -6.22
CA VAL A 498 -26.95 7.17 -6.78
C VAL A 498 -26.11 8.25 -6.09
N LYS A 499 -25.33 9.01 -6.87
CA LYS A 499 -24.37 9.99 -6.37
C LYS A 499 -24.99 11.03 -5.45
N GLU A 500 -26.19 11.48 -5.78
CA GLU A 500 -26.94 12.52 -5.07
C GLU A 500 -27.37 12.11 -3.65
N ASN A 501 -27.30 10.81 -3.33
CA ASN A 501 -27.60 10.30 -1.99
C ASN A 501 -26.42 10.42 -1.01
N PHE A 502 -25.26 10.89 -1.49
CA PHE A 502 -24.05 10.98 -0.70
C PHE A 502 -23.55 12.44 -0.62
N PRO A 503 -22.90 12.83 0.49
CA PRO A 503 -22.27 14.15 0.60
C PRO A 503 -21.26 14.37 -0.54
N VAL A 504 -21.16 15.63 -1.00
CA VAL A 504 -20.25 16.00 -2.10
C VAL A 504 -18.78 15.66 -1.80
N TYR A 505 -18.40 15.65 -0.52
CA TYR A 505 -17.05 15.29 -0.07
C TYR A 505 -16.83 13.77 0.07
N MET A 506 -17.83 12.91 -0.21
CA MET A 506 -17.69 11.47 -0.04
C MET A 506 -16.60 10.87 -0.94
N THR A 507 -16.53 11.31 -2.19
CA THR A 507 -15.61 10.80 -3.21
C THR A 507 -15.22 11.89 -4.20
N ARG A 508 -13.95 11.88 -4.60
CA ARG A 508 -13.39 12.83 -5.59
C ARG A 508 -13.20 12.21 -6.97
N GLU A 509 -13.30 10.88 -7.09
CA GLU A 509 -13.04 10.18 -8.35
C GLU A 509 -14.12 10.38 -9.40
N SER A 510 -13.66 10.43 -10.65
CA SER A 510 -14.48 10.31 -11.85
C SER A 510 -14.39 8.91 -12.47
N ASP A 511 -15.16 8.67 -13.54
CA ASP A 511 -14.98 7.48 -14.36
C ASP A 511 -13.70 7.57 -15.19
N ASN A 512 -13.10 6.43 -15.56
CA ASN A 512 -11.87 6.38 -16.31
C ASN A 512 -11.90 5.32 -17.44
N ALA A 513 -10.92 5.40 -18.34
CA ALA A 513 -10.84 4.53 -19.51
C ALA A 513 -10.71 3.04 -19.16
N ARG A 514 -9.93 2.69 -18.10
CA ARG A 514 -9.81 1.30 -17.62
C ARG A 514 -11.13 0.74 -17.11
N ALA A 515 -11.91 1.54 -16.40
CA ALA A 515 -13.23 1.14 -15.94
C ALA A 515 -14.22 0.96 -17.09
N ARG A 516 -14.16 1.82 -18.11
CA ARG A 516 -15.01 1.71 -19.31
C ARG A 516 -14.73 0.42 -20.09
N ILE A 517 -13.44 0.10 -20.35
CA ILE A 517 -13.08 -1.16 -21.03
C ILE A 517 -13.43 -2.39 -20.18
N SER A 518 -13.23 -2.34 -18.85
CA SER A 518 -13.61 -3.41 -17.94
C SER A 518 -15.11 -3.69 -17.97
N ARG A 519 -15.96 -2.65 -17.89
CA ARG A 519 -17.41 -2.80 -18.02
C ARG A 519 -17.81 -3.36 -19.39
N ARG A 520 -17.16 -2.92 -20.48
CA ARG A 520 -17.40 -3.46 -21.83
C ARG A 520 -17.10 -4.96 -21.89
N ILE A 521 -15.93 -5.40 -21.42
CA ILE A 521 -15.54 -6.81 -21.37
C ILE A 521 -16.55 -7.64 -20.58
N LEU A 522 -16.94 -7.15 -19.40
CA LEU A 522 -17.88 -7.84 -18.53
C LEU A 522 -19.32 -7.83 -19.06
N SER A 523 -19.73 -6.82 -19.81
CA SER A 523 -21.09 -6.73 -20.38
C SER A 523 -21.28 -7.54 -21.67
N THR A 524 -20.26 -7.66 -22.50
CA THR A 524 -20.36 -8.29 -23.82
C THR A 524 -20.36 -9.82 -23.79
N ARG A 525 -19.85 -10.43 -22.72
CA ARG A 525 -19.82 -11.89 -22.58
C ARG A 525 -20.91 -12.35 -21.63
N GLU A 526 -21.76 -13.28 -22.06
CA GLU A 526 -22.86 -13.79 -21.26
C GLU A 526 -22.34 -14.61 -20.06
N LYS A 527 -21.41 -15.55 -20.30
CA LYS A 527 -20.79 -16.39 -19.28
C LYS A 527 -19.28 -16.53 -19.49
N PHE A 528 -18.54 -16.60 -18.40
CA PHE A 528 -17.11 -16.84 -18.40
C PHE A 528 -16.80 -18.29 -18.03
N THR A 529 -16.01 -18.99 -18.83
CA THR A 529 -15.24 -20.14 -18.33
C THR A 529 -14.10 -19.61 -17.45
N PHE A 530 -13.52 -20.46 -16.61
CA PHE A 530 -12.37 -20.05 -15.79
C PHE A 530 -11.18 -19.59 -16.67
N GLU A 531 -10.99 -20.23 -17.84
CA GLU A 531 -9.97 -19.86 -18.82
C GLU A 531 -10.26 -18.48 -19.46
N ASP A 532 -11.53 -18.22 -19.83
CA ASP A 532 -11.93 -16.92 -20.36
C ASP A 532 -11.76 -15.81 -19.32
N TRP A 533 -12.05 -16.12 -18.04
CA TRP A 533 -11.87 -15.20 -16.93
C TRP A 533 -10.39 -14.80 -16.76
N ALA A 534 -9.50 -15.79 -16.78
CA ALA A 534 -8.06 -15.54 -16.70
C ALA A 534 -7.56 -14.67 -17.89
N ARG A 535 -7.99 -15.00 -19.11
CA ARG A 535 -7.61 -14.20 -20.30
C ARG A 535 -8.15 -12.78 -20.26
N ALA A 536 -9.40 -12.59 -19.83
CA ALA A 536 -10.01 -11.27 -19.71
C ALA A 536 -9.25 -10.36 -18.73
N GLY A 537 -8.74 -10.93 -17.63
CA GLY A 537 -7.92 -10.20 -16.65
C GLY A 537 -6.60 -9.64 -17.18
N LEU A 538 -6.09 -10.17 -18.30
CA LEU A 538 -4.88 -9.70 -18.98
C LEU A 538 -5.18 -9.19 -20.41
N ASP A 539 -6.42 -8.69 -20.64
CA ASP A 539 -6.82 -8.11 -21.90
C ASP A 539 -5.96 -6.90 -22.28
N THR A 540 -5.61 -6.81 -23.55
CA THR A 540 -4.75 -5.76 -24.09
C THR A 540 -5.43 -4.89 -25.15
N THR A 541 -6.77 -4.86 -25.19
CA THR A 541 -7.54 -3.91 -26.01
C THR A 541 -7.31 -2.48 -25.49
N VAL A 542 -7.09 -1.54 -26.40
CA VAL A 542 -6.74 -0.14 -26.14
C VAL A 542 -7.94 0.74 -26.47
N LEU A 543 -8.78 1.03 -25.48
CA LEU A 543 -10.05 1.71 -25.67
C LEU A 543 -9.93 3.11 -26.29
N GLU A 544 -8.98 3.92 -25.82
CA GLU A 544 -8.84 5.30 -26.26
C GLU A 544 -8.44 5.42 -27.74
N SER A 545 -7.82 4.39 -28.32
CA SER A 545 -7.46 4.38 -29.74
C SER A 545 -8.68 4.42 -30.66
N GLU A 546 -9.83 3.87 -30.23
CA GLU A 546 -11.06 3.82 -31.02
C GLU A 546 -11.67 5.21 -31.30
N THR A 547 -11.39 6.19 -30.43
CA THR A 547 -11.83 7.58 -30.60
C THR A 547 -10.73 8.50 -31.08
N GLN A 548 -9.52 8.34 -30.54
CA GLN A 548 -8.41 9.25 -30.81
C GLN A 548 -7.82 9.08 -32.23
N ILE A 549 -7.81 7.86 -32.79
CA ILE A 549 -7.31 7.63 -34.15
C ILE A 549 -8.24 8.26 -35.22
N PRO A 550 -9.56 8.08 -35.19
CA PRO A 550 -10.46 8.79 -36.06
C PRO A 550 -10.34 10.33 -36.02
N GLU A 551 -10.18 10.88 -34.83
CA GLU A 551 -9.97 12.33 -34.66
C GLU A 551 -8.65 12.81 -35.27
N LEU A 552 -7.54 12.07 -35.05
CA LEU A 552 -6.25 12.35 -35.66
C LEU A 552 -6.33 12.24 -37.19
N ALA A 553 -7.01 11.22 -37.72
CA ALA A 553 -7.21 11.03 -39.16
C ALA A 553 -8.02 12.16 -39.79
N ALA A 554 -9.06 12.64 -39.09
CA ALA A 554 -9.87 13.77 -39.58
C ALA A 554 -9.08 15.09 -39.61
N GLU A 555 -8.17 15.29 -38.64
CA GLU A 555 -7.26 16.43 -38.60
C GLU A 555 -6.22 16.34 -39.74
N TRP A 556 -5.72 15.15 -40.03
CA TRP A 556 -4.81 14.90 -41.14
C TRP A 556 -5.45 15.11 -42.50
N GLU A 557 -6.72 14.72 -42.72
CA GLU A 557 -7.45 15.03 -43.98
C GLU A 557 -7.55 16.55 -44.20
N LYS A 558 -7.85 17.35 -43.18
CA LYS A 558 -7.85 18.81 -43.26
C LYS A 558 -6.46 19.38 -43.56
N LEU A 559 -5.40 18.75 -43.09
CA LEU A 559 -4.04 19.18 -43.39
C LEU A 559 -3.68 18.95 -44.87
N LYS A 560 -4.18 17.90 -45.50
CA LYS A 560 -3.96 17.66 -46.96
C LYS A 560 -4.38 18.83 -47.83
N ASP A 561 -5.49 19.48 -47.48
CA ASP A 561 -6.01 20.62 -48.25
C ASP A 561 -5.15 21.89 -48.02
N LYS A 562 -4.42 21.98 -46.90
CA LYS A 562 -3.63 23.17 -46.53
C LYS A 562 -2.14 23.02 -46.80
N ASP A 563 -1.59 21.81 -46.53
CA ASP A 563 -0.18 21.47 -46.71
C ASP A 563 -0.05 19.99 -47.12
N ALA A 564 -0.26 19.70 -48.37
CA ALA A 564 -0.19 18.35 -48.92
C ALA A 564 1.18 17.70 -48.75
N ALA A 565 2.28 18.50 -48.76
CA ALA A 565 3.64 17.99 -48.59
C ALA A 565 3.90 17.51 -47.16
N ARG A 566 3.43 18.27 -46.15
CA ARG A 566 3.49 17.90 -44.74
C ARG A 566 2.60 16.68 -44.48
N ALA A 567 1.38 16.68 -44.96
CA ALA A 567 0.44 15.54 -44.80
C ALA A 567 0.98 14.26 -45.44
N GLY A 568 1.63 14.36 -46.60
CA GLY A 568 2.22 13.23 -47.32
C GLY A 568 3.28 12.47 -46.52
N LYS A 569 4.05 13.16 -45.67
CA LYS A 569 5.07 12.55 -44.82
C LYS A 569 4.48 11.61 -43.76
N LEU A 570 3.22 11.83 -43.38
CA LEU A 570 2.52 11.05 -42.36
C LEU A 570 1.54 10.01 -42.92
N ALA A 571 1.34 9.95 -44.24
CA ALA A 571 0.35 9.12 -44.88
C ALA A 571 0.42 7.65 -44.49
N ASP A 572 1.64 7.09 -44.46
CA ASP A 572 1.90 5.71 -44.08
C ASP A 572 1.60 5.45 -42.60
N ALA A 573 1.98 6.40 -41.70
CA ALA A 573 1.72 6.29 -40.27
C ALA A 573 0.22 6.34 -39.95
N ILE A 574 -0.51 7.24 -40.60
CA ILE A 574 -1.96 7.33 -40.48
C ILE A 574 -2.64 6.06 -41.04
N THR A 575 -2.14 5.52 -42.15
CA THR A 575 -2.66 4.27 -42.73
C THR A 575 -2.47 3.09 -41.77
N GLU A 576 -1.28 2.97 -41.15
CA GLU A 576 -0.97 1.93 -40.15
C GLU A 576 -1.92 2.05 -38.94
N LEU A 577 -2.13 3.26 -38.40
CA LEU A 577 -3.02 3.49 -37.28
C LEU A 577 -4.50 3.16 -37.63
N LYS A 578 -4.96 3.55 -38.83
CA LYS A 578 -6.34 3.26 -39.28
C LYS A 578 -6.61 1.78 -39.52
N ALA A 579 -5.57 1.01 -39.86
CA ALA A 579 -5.68 -0.45 -40.11
C ALA A 579 -5.53 -1.29 -38.82
N TRP A 580 -5.20 -0.66 -37.71
CA TRP A 580 -4.97 -1.37 -36.45
C TRP A 580 -6.28 -1.89 -35.83
N ASP A 581 -6.24 -3.12 -35.29
CA ASP A 581 -7.34 -3.80 -34.60
C ASP A 581 -7.57 -3.32 -33.14
N HIS A 582 -6.87 -2.28 -32.73
CA HIS A 582 -6.89 -1.71 -31.38
C HIS A 582 -6.40 -2.66 -30.28
N VAL A 583 -5.68 -3.73 -30.62
CA VAL A 583 -5.11 -4.68 -29.65
C VAL A 583 -3.62 -4.49 -29.54
N SER A 584 -3.13 -4.29 -28.31
CA SER A 584 -1.70 -4.22 -28.04
C SER A 584 -1.10 -5.62 -28.06
N THR A 585 -0.16 -5.85 -28.99
CA THR A 585 0.69 -7.03 -29.04
C THR A 585 2.16 -6.60 -29.05
N ILE A 586 3.06 -7.52 -28.73
CA ILE A 586 4.50 -7.22 -28.76
C ILE A 586 5.01 -6.88 -30.16
N ASP A 587 4.32 -7.32 -31.22
CA ASP A 587 4.69 -7.10 -32.62
C ASP A 587 3.98 -5.88 -33.24
N SER A 588 3.05 -5.24 -32.52
CA SER A 588 2.25 -4.13 -33.05
C SER A 588 3.06 -2.85 -33.22
N LYS A 589 3.19 -2.37 -34.44
CA LYS A 589 3.80 -1.08 -34.81
C LYS A 589 2.84 0.07 -34.55
N ALA A 590 1.56 -0.16 -34.81
CA ALA A 590 0.50 0.80 -34.54
C ALA A 590 0.41 1.11 -33.04
N MET A 591 0.56 0.11 -32.15
CA MET A 591 0.61 0.32 -30.71
C MET A 591 1.79 1.23 -30.31
N THR A 592 2.95 1.04 -30.90
CA THR A 592 4.14 1.89 -30.64
C THR A 592 3.85 3.36 -30.99
N LEU A 593 3.35 3.58 -32.22
CA LEU A 593 2.98 4.93 -32.64
C LEU A 593 1.91 5.55 -31.73
N PHE A 594 0.83 4.80 -31.45
CA PHE A 594 -0.28 5.29 -30.65
C PHE A 594 0.14 5.61 -29.22
N ALA A 595 0.85 4.70 -28.53
CA ALA A 595 1.24 4.91 -27.14
C ALA A 595 2.16 6.12 -26.96
N LEU A 596 3.18 6.26 -27.80
CA LEU A 596 4.11 7.38 -27.75
C LEU A 596 3.44 8.70 -28.19
N TRP A 597 2.55 8.65 -29.19
CA TRP A 597 1.76 9.80 -29.59
C TRP A 597 0.82 10.27 -28.49
N PHE A 598 0.12 9.36 -27.84
CA PHE A 598 -0.80 9.66 -26.75
C PHE A 598 -0.08 10.32 -25.56
N GLU A 599 1.07 9.79 -25.20
CA GLU A 599 1.97 10.39 -24.16
C GLU A 599 2.47 11.78 -24.59
N ARG A 600 2.91 11.93 -25.85
CA ARG A 600 3.37 13.20 -26.40
C ARG A 600 2.27 14.26 -26.39
N MET A 601 1.04 13.89 -26.76
CA MET A 601 -0.13 14.75 -26.67
C MET A 601 -0.38 15.25 -25.26
N ALA A 602 -0.33 14.36 -24.25
CA ALA A 602 -0.50 14.74 -22.85
C ALA A 602 0.57 15.74 -22.41
N ARG A 603 1.83 15.52 -22.79
CA ARG A 603 2.96 16.42 -22.50
C ARG A 603 2.78 17.81 -23.13
N LEU A 604 2.46 17.88 -24.43
CA LEU A 604 2.27 19.15 -25.13
C LEU A 604 1.09 19.94 -24.53
N ARG A 605 0.01 19.27 -24.15
CA ARG A 605 -1.13 19.91 -23.45
C ARG A 605 -0.73 20.46 -22.08
N ALA A 606 0.03 19.70 -21.30
CA ALA A 606 0.55 20.13 -19.98
C ALA A 606 1.48 21.35 -20.10
N GLN A 607 2.26 21.44 -21.17
CA GLN A 607 3.10 22.59 -21.51
C GLN A 607 2.32 23.76 -22.08
N LYS A 608 1.00 23.64 -22.25
CA LYS A 608 0.11 24.66 -22.84
C LYS A 608 0.56 25.12 -24.23
N VAL A 609 1.09 24.17 -25.02
CA VAL A 609 1.50 24.47 -26.41
C VAL A 609 0.26 24.88 -27.22
N ASN A 610 0.28 26.08 -27.77
CA ASN A 610 -0.76 26.59 -28.65
C ASN A 610 -0.39 26.27 -30.10
N ASP A 611 -1.00 25.22 -30.64
CA ASP A 611 -0.78 24.75 -32.02
C ASP A 611 -2.09 24.19 -32.58
N ASP A 612 -2.60 24.76 -33.67
CA ASP A 612 -3.83 24.34 -34.33
C ASP A 612 -3.73 22.89 -34.86
N TRP A 613 -2.52 22.37 -35.05
CA TRP A 613 -2.21 21.03 -35.55
C TRP A 613 -1.52 20.17 -34.48
N LEU A 614 -1.93 20.30 -33.23
CA LEU A 614 -1.25 19.67 -32.10
C LEU A 614 -1.15 18.14 -32.21
N LYS A 615 -2.21 17.47 -32.71
CA LYS A 615 -2.21 16.02 -32.90
C LYS A 615 -1.24 15.60 -34.00
N ILE A 616 -1.20 16.36 -35.08
CA ILE A 616 -0.26 16.14 -36.21
C ILE A 616 1.17 16.33 -35.76
N ARG A 617 1.44 17.45 -35.09
CA ARG A 617 2.76 17.75 -34.54
C ARG A 617 3.26 16.65 -33.60
N ALA A 618 2.42 16.16 -32.72
CA ALA A 618 2.78 15.06 -31.83
C ALA A 618 3.15 13.79 -32.59
N LEU A 619 2.44 13.46 -33.71
CA LEU A 619 2.78 12.32 -34.55
C LEU A 619 4.06 12.51 -35.32
N GLU A 620 4.31 13.71 -35.86
CA GLU A 620 5.57 14.07 -36.54
C GLU A 620 6.76 13.90 -35.60
N GLU A 621 6.67 14.45 -34.38
CA GLU A 621 7.74 14.36 -33.37
C GLU A 621 8.03 12.90 -33.00
N VAL A 622 7.00 12.06 -32.80
CA VAL A 622 7.15 10.64 -32.48
C VAL A 622 7.74 9.85 -33.67
N ALA A 623 7.25 10.07 -34.88
CA ALA A 623 7.79 9.39 -36.06
C ALA A 623 9.25 9.79 -36.33
N ALA A 624 9.62 11.03 -36.12
CA ALA A 624 10.99 11.52 -36.23
C ALA A 624 11.89 10.95 -35.14
N GLU A 625 11.43 10.84 -33.88
CA GLU A 625 12.14 10.24 -32.76
C GLU A 625 12.43 8.77 -33.04
N LEU A 626 11.42 8.00 -33.41
CA LEU A 626 11.60 6.57 -33.74
C LEU A 626 12.55 6.38 -34.93
N THR A 627 12.43 7.21 -35.97
CA THR A 627 13.32 7.14 -37.13
C THR A 627 14.76 7.45 -36.77
N ARG A 628 15.00 8.44 -35.91
CA ARG A 628 16.31 8.80 -35.42
C ARG A 628 16.95 7.66 -34.63
N ASP A 629 16.16 7.04 -33.73
CA ASP A 629 16.70 6.09 -32.74
C ASP A 629 16.77 4.65 -33.27
N PHE A 630 15.87 4.29 -34.19
CA PHE A 630 15.74 2.93 -34.75
C PHE A 630 15.99 2.84 -36.28
N GLY A 631 16.17 3.98 -36.95
CA GLY A 631 16.31 4.02 -38.42
C GLY A 631 14.97 3.94 -39.19
N THR A 632 13.86 3.74 -38.45
CA THR A 632 12.49 3.67 -38.97
C THR A 632 11.48 3.99 -37.88
N TRP A 633 10.34 4.56 -38.25
CA TRP A 633 9.23 4.70 -37.29
C TRP A 633 8.45 3.38 -37.09
N ARG A 634 8.62 2.38 -37.98
CA ARG A 634 7.92 1.08 -37.91
C ARG A 634 8.60 0.14 -36.92
N VAL A 635 8.54 0.49 -35.63
CA VAL A 635 9.14 -0.26 -34.52
C VAL A 635 8.05 -1.06 -33.79
N ALA A 636 8.28 -2.34 -33.56
CA ALA A 636 7.36 -3.20 -32.81
C ALA A 636 7.33 -2.79 -31.32
N TRP A 637 6.13 -2.86 -30.69
CA TRP A 637 5.94 -2.43 -29.30
C TRP A 637 6.90 -3.15 -28.33
N GLY A 638 7.06 -4.46 -28.47
CA GLY A 638 7.97 -5.25 -27.65
C GLY A 638 9.45 -4.98 -27.84
N GLU A 639 9.86 -4.25 -28.87
CA GLU A 639 11.27 -3.81 -29.02
C GLU A 639 11.57 -2.66 -28.04
N ILE A 640 10.57 -1.84 -27.75
CA ILE A 640 10.69 -0.66 -26.88
C ILE A 640 10.23 -0.97 -25.46
N ASN A 641 9.08 -1.64 -25.29
CA ASN A 641 8.36 -1.83 -24.04
C ASN A 641 8.83 -3.12 -23.36
N ARG A 642 9.67 -2.98 -22.33
CA ARG A 642 10.48 -4.09 -21.80
C ARG A 642 10.33 -4.27 -20.28
N LEU A 643 10.31 -5.52 -19.84
CA LEU A 643 10.43 -5.91 -18.44
C LEU A 643 11.87 -6.35 -18.15
N GLN A 644 12.53 -5.68 -17.22
CA GLN A 644 13.89 -6.00 -16.78
C GLN A 644 13.93 -5.99 -15.26
N ARG A 645 14.50 -7.00 -14.63
CA ARG A 645 14.76 -6.99 -13.20
C ARG A 645 16.11 -6.34 -12.94
N ILE A 646 16.10 -5.28 -12.13
CA ILE A 646 17.30 -4.50 -11.75
C ILE A 646 17.62 -4.64 -10.26
N GLN A 647 16.81 -5.36 -9.50
CA GLN A 647 16.99 -5.57 -8.07
C GLN A 647 17.74 -6.88 -7.81
N SER A 648 18.74 -6.80 -6.95
CA SER A 648 19.57 -7.94 -6.55
C SER A 648 20.06 -7.74 -5.11
N GLY A 649 19.67 -8.63 -4.19
CA GLY A 649 20.09 -8.57 -2.79
C GLY A 649 19.77 -7.23 -2.08
N GLY A 650 18.67 -6.61 -2.46
CA GLY A 650 18.25 -5.30 -1.95
C GLY A 650 18.94 -4.09 -2.56
N GLU A 651 19.84 -4.28 -3.52
CA GLU A 651 20.43 -3.20 -4.31
C GLU A 651 19.67 -3.03 -5.62
N LEU A 652 19.56 -1.77 -6.08
CA LEU A 652 19.01 -1.44 -7.39
C LEU A 652 20.12 -1.05 -8.34
N GLU A 653 20.16 -1.73 -9.47
CA GLU A 653 21.04 -1.38 -10.58
C GLU A 653 20.33 -0.45 -11.57
N LYS A 654 21.09 0.11 -12.52
CA LYS A 654 20.50 0.87 -13.63
C LYS A 654 19.96 -0.08 -14.69
N PHE A 655 18.85 0.34 -15.33
CA PHE A 655 18.36 -0.31 -16.53
C PHE A 655 19.42 -0.23 -17.65
N SER A 656 19.49 -1.26 -18.46
CA SER A 656 20.47 -1.35 -19.55
C SER A 656 19.91 -2.11 -20.75
N ASP A 657 20.11 -1.56 -21.95
CA ASP A 657 19.74 -2.23 -23.21
C ASP A 657 20.57 -3.50 -23.48
N GLU A 658 21.71 -3.65 -22.79
CA GLU A 658 22.60 -4.81 -22.90
C GLU A 658 22.18 -5.99 -22.03
N LYS A 659 21.41 -5.71 -20.94
CA LYS A 659 20.94 -6.75 -20.02
C LYS A 659 19.67 -7.42 -20.54
N THR A 660 19.47 -8.66 -20.10
CA THR A 660 18.26 -9.44 -20.43
C THR A 660 17.01 -8.70 -20.04
N SER A 661 16.06 -8.62 -20.96
CA SER A 661 14.73 -8.07 -20.74
C SER A 661 13.70 -8.77 -21.64
N LEU A 662 12.43 -8.75 -21.22
CA LEU A 662 11.35 -9.41 -21.95
C LEU A 662 10.38 -8.38 -22.57
N PRO A 663 9.84 -8.65 -23.77
CA PRO A 663 8.83 -7.79 -24.38
C PRO A 663 7.51 -7.90 -23.65
N ILE A 664 6.81 -6.78 -23.48
CA ILE A 664 5.52 -6.73 -22.79
C ILE A 664 4.46 -6.05 -23.66
N ALA A 665 3.30 -6.71 -23.81
CA ALA A 665 2.16 -6.17 -24.56
C ALA A 665 1.35 -5.13 -23.77
N GLY A 666 1.47 -5.08 -22.42
CA GLY A 666 0.79 -4.10 -21.57
C GLY A 666 1.18 -2.65 -21.89
N ALA A 667 0.40 -1.70 -21.40
CA ALA A 667 0.64 -0.27 -21.58
C ALA A 667 0.09 0.54 -20.40
N PRO A 668 0.37 1.86 -20.29
CA PRO A 668 -0.16 2.71 -19.24
C PRO A 668 -1.68 2.78 -19.23
N GLY A 669 -2.28 2.75 -18.03
CA GLY A 669 -3.74 2.73 -17.84
C GLY A 669 -4.55 3.84 -18.53
N PRO A 670 -4.06 5.09 -18.68
CA PRO A 670 -4.79 6.15 -19.38
C PRO A 670 -5.19 5.84 -20.83
N VAL A 671 -4.50 4.92 -21.52
CA VAL A 671 -4.91 4.49 -22.86
C VAL A 671 -6.15 3.55 -22.84
N GLY A 672 -6.64 3.19 -21.65
CA GLY A 672 -7.82 2.34 -21.49
C GLY A 672 -7.53 0.86 -21.73
N ILE A 673 -6.50 0.32 -21.10
CA ILE A 673 -6.06 -1.08 -21.17
C ILE A 673 -6.16 -1.75 -19.80
N VAL A 674 -6.59 -3.03 -19.74
CA VAL A 674 -6.67 -3.79 -18.48
C VAL A 674 -5.30 -4.22 -17.99
N ASN A 675 -4.46 -4.76 -18.88
CA ASN A 675 -3.10 -5.17 -18.55
C ASN A 675 -2.16 -3.97 -18.48
N ASN A 676 -2.09 -3.37 -17.29
CA ASN A 676 -1.32 -2.15 -17.06
C ASN A 676 0.16 -2.42 -16.96
N PHE A 677 0.95 -1.58 -17.64
CA PHE A 677 2.40 -1.61 -17.60
C PHE A 677 2.96 -0.20 -17.80
N TYR A 678 3.51 0.39 -16.76
CA TYR A 678 4.10 1.73 -16.77
C TYR A 678 5.61 1.62 -16.91
N THR A 679 6.17 2.38 -17.85
CA THR A 679 7.60 2.42 -18.12
C THR A 679 8.18 3.80 -17.81
N ARG A 680 9.47 3.85 -17.52
CA ARG A 680 10.22 5.10 -17.61
C ARG A 680 10.52 5.45 -19.06
N PRO A 681 10.57 6.74 -19.43
CA PRO A 681 11.18 7.17 -20.69
C PRO A 681 12.59 6.61 -20.81
N ALA A 682 13.04 6.36 -22.04
CA ALA A 682 14.41 5.93 -22.30
C ALA A 682 15.39 7.03 -21.81
N GLU A 683 16.42 6.64 -21.06
CA GLU A 683 17.49 7.55 -20.65
C GLU A 683 18.43 7.86 -21.83
N LYS A 684 19.24 8.91 -21.69
CA LYS A 684 20.19 9.27 -22.75
C LYS A 684 21.10 8.08 -23.13
N GLY A 685 21.03 7.67 -24.39
CA GLY A 685 21.77 6.52 -24.91
C GLY A 685 21.03 5.18 -24.86
N GLN A 686 19.85 5.12 -24.26
CA GLN A 686 18.96 3.95 -24.29
C GLN A 686 17.91 4.11 -25.40
N LYS A 687 17.50 2.98 -25.98
CA LYS A 687 16.41 2.89 -26.95
C LYS A 687 15.16 2.25 -26.36
N ARG A 688 15.31 1.52 -25.26
CA ARG A 688 14.24 0.76 -24.59
C ARG A 688 13.68 1.50 -23.41
N ARG A 689 12.41 1.27 -23.14
CA ARG A 689 11.66 1.78 -21.98
C ARG A 689 11.40 0.60 -21.06
N TYR A 690 11.72 0.74 -19.80
CA TYR A 690 11.66 -0.34 -18.83
C TYR A 690 10.55 -0.16 -17.84
N GLY A 691 9.81 -1.27 -17.57
CA GLY A 691 8.71 -1.29 -16.63
C GLY A 691 9.14 -1.01 -15.20
N VAL A 692 8.41 -0.12 -14.54
CA VAL A 692 8.64 0.27 -13.14
C VAL A 692 7.44 0.02 -12.24
N ALA A 693 6.24 -0.08 -12.83
CA ALA A 693 4.99 -0.32 -12.11
C ALA A 693 3.93 -0.91 -13.05
N GLY A 694 2.84 -1.40 -12.49
CA GLY A 694 1.72 -1.95 -13.25
C GLY A 694 1.16 -3.22 -12.63
N THR A 695 0.60 -4.09 -13.44
CA THR A 695 0.15 -5.43 -13.06
C THR A 695 1.30 -6.15 -12.33
N SER A 696 1.26 -6.16 -11.00
CA SER A 696 2.39 -6.59 -10.15
C SER A 696 2.13 -7.94 -9.48
N PHE A 697 0.91 -8.18 -9.05
CA PHE A 697 0.36 -9.48 -8.64
C PHE A 697 -1.00 -9.65 -9.30
N VAL A 698 -1.29 -10.82 -9.82
CA VAL A 698 -2.61 -11.13 -10.40
C VAL A 698 -3.08 -12.45 -9.85
N SER A 699 -4.36 -12.53 -9.48
CA SER A 699 -4.99 -13.80 -9.16
C SER A 699 -6.39 -13.86 -9.71
N VAL A 700 -6.78 -15.04 -10.21
CA VAL A 700 -8.13 -15.41 -10.62
C VAL A 700 -8.59 -16.58 -9.76
N VAL A 701 -9.78 -16.44 -9.18
CA VAL A 701 -10.31 -17.42 -8.21
C VAL A 701 -11.73 -17.80 -8.60
N GLU A 702 -12.04 -19.11 -8.56
CA GLU A 702 -13.37 -19.67 -8.68
C GLU A 702 -13.78 -20.35 -7.37
N PHE A 703 -14.95 -19.99 -6.82
CA PHE A 703 -15.46 -20.46 -5.54
C PHE A 703 -16.43 -21.63 -5.72
N GLY A 704 -15.92 -22.77 -6.24
CA GLY A 704 -16.66 -24.02 -6.31
C GLY A 704 -16.60 -24.84 -5.01
N PRO A 705 -17.08 -26.11 -5.02
CA PRO A 705 -16.92 -27.02 -3.89
C PRO A 705 -15.46 -27.18 -3.45
N LYS A 706 -14.55 -27.08 -4.38
CA LYS A 706 -13.12 -26.89 -4.21
C LYS A 706 -12.74 -25.57 -4.89
N VAL A 707 -12.08 -24.70 -4.15
CA VAL A 707 -11.57 -23.45 -4.71
C VAL A 707 -10.51 -23.76 -5.77
N GLN A 708 -10.65 -23.12 -6.93
CA GLN A 708 -9.66 -23.15 -8.00
C GLN A 708 -9.07 -21.76 -8.15
N ALA A 709 -7.74 -21.64 -8.11
CA ALA A 709 -7.04 -20.38 -8.27
C ALA A 709 -5.83 -20.51 -9.19
N ARG A 710 -5.52 -19.41 -9.87
CA ARG A 710 -4.25 -19.18 -10.58
C ARG A 710 -3.71 -17.83 -10.20
N SER A 711 -2.40 -17.69 -10.23
CA SER A 711 -1.73 -16.44 -9.88
C SER A 711 -0.54 -16.15 -10.78
N LEU A 712 -0.06 -14.92 -10.69
CA LEU A 712 1.12 -14.46 -11.40
C LEU A 712 1.73 -13.31 -10.59
N LEU A 713 3.00 -13.42 -10.25
CA LEU A 713 3.81 -12.37 -9.62
C LEU A 713 4.81 -11.84 -10.64
N VAL A 714 4.90 -10.52 -10.81
CA VAL A 714 5.89 -9.92 -11.69
C VAL A 714 7.30 -10.36 -11.32
N PHE A 715 8.19 -10.74 -12.09
CA PHE A 715 9.51 -11.32 -11.88
C PHE A 715 9.48 -12.75 -11.32
N GLY A 716 9.10 -12.97 -10.08
CA GLY A 716 9.21 -14.21 -9.33
C GLY A 716 9.33 -13.94 -7.82
N GLN A 717 9.50 -15.00 -7.05
CA GLN A 717 9.35 -14.98 -5.59
C GLN A 717 10.58 -14.42 -4.85
N SER A 718 11.80 -14.59 -5.39
CA SER A 718 13.06 -14.25 -4.72
C SER A 718 13.84 -13.16 -5.45
N ASP A 719 14.50 -12.25 -4.71
CA ASP A 719 15.41 -11.27 -5.29
C ASP A 719 16.88 -11.75 -5.41
N ASP A 720 17.19 -12.94 -4.90
CA ASP A 720 18.50 -13.55 -5.13
C ASP A 720 18.67 -13.95 -6.60
N PRO A 721 19.61 -13.35 -7.36
CA PRO A 721 19.83 -13.67 -8.77
C PRO A 721 20.26 -15.11 -9.01
N LYS A 722 20.71 -15.84 -8.00
CA LYS A 722 21.04 -17.27 -8.07
C LYS A 722 19.84 -18.16 -7.85
N SER A 723 18.75 -17.62 -7.33
CA SER A 723 17.53 -18.40 -7.12
C SER A 723 16.84 -18.72 -8.44
N PRO A 724 16.37 -19.96 -8.64
CA PRO A 724 15.55 -20.29 -9.81
C PRO A 724 14.23 -19.50 -9.83
N TYR A 725 13.82 -18.93 -8.72
CA TYR A 725 12.59 -18.15 -8.53
C TYR A 725 12.80 -16.63 -8.65
N ASN A 726 13.94 -16.21 -9.21
CA ASN A 726 14.25 -14.79 -9.38
C ASN A 726 13.50 -14.16 -10.56
N PHE A 727 13.40 -14.83 -11.70
CA PHE A 727 12.83 -14.29 -12.94
C PHE A 727 11.96 -15.31 -13.71
N ASP A 728 11.57 -16.40 -13.06
CA ASP A 728 10.81 -17.50 -13.67
C ASP A 728 9.39 -17.09 -14.07
N GLN A 729 8.71 -16.28 -13.23
CA GLN A 729 7.36 -15.81 -13.52
C GLN A 729 7.34 -14.65 -14.54
N ALA A 730 8.44 -13.96 -14.75
CA ALA A 730 8.54 -12.93 -15.79
C ALA A 730 8.30 -13.48 -17.21
N GLN A 731 8.65 -14.75 -17.46
CA GLN A 731 8.34 -15.43 -18.72
C GLN A 731 6.84 -15.62 -18.91
N LEU A 732 6.13 -16.04 -17.83
CA LEU A 732 4.68 -16.16 -17.83
C LEU A 732 4.02 -14.78 -18.03
N TYR A 733 4.54 -13.75 -17.35
CA TYR A 733 4.08 -12.38 -17.47
C TYR A 733 4.15 -11.86 -18.90
N SER A 734 5.30 -12.06 -19.58
CA SER A 734 5.48 -11.68 -20.98
C SER A 734 4.49 -12.37 -21.92
N ARG A 735 4.15 -13.63 -21.65
CA ARG A 735 3.19 -14.43 -22.44
C ARG A 735 1.74 -14.31 -22.00
N LYS A 736 1.45 -13.52 -20.96
CA LYS A 736 0.11 -13.38 -20.35
C LYS A 736 -0.43 -14.73 -19.86
N GLU A 737 0.40 -15.53 -19.24
CA GLU A 737 0.10 -16.86 -18.69
C GLU A 737 0.07 -16.83 -17.16
N PHE A 738 -0.72 -17.71 -16.56
CA PHE A 738 -0.82 -17.89 -15.13
C PHE A 738 -0.23 -19.23 -14.70
N LYS A 739 0.37 -19.26 -13.49
CA LYS A 739 0.69 -20.50 -12.80
C LYS A 739 -0.50 -20.99 -11.96
N PRO A 740 -0.62 -22.27 -11.63
CA PRO A 740 -1.52 -22.76 -10.61
C PRO A 740 -1.19 -22.12 -9.25
N ALA A 741 -2.22 -21.78 -8.47
CA ALA A 741 -2.09 -21.42 -7.06
C ALA A 741 -2.62 -22.57 -6.22
N TRP A 742 -1.73 -23.51 -5.84
CA TRP A 742 -2.11 -24.69 -5.09
C TRP A 742 -2.57 -24.32 -3.67
N PHE A 743 -3.66 -24.93 -3.23
CA PHE A 743 -4.32 -24.53 -1.99
C PHE A 743 -4.54 -25.67 -1.02
N THR A 744 -4.92 -26.85 -1.48
CA THR A 744 -5.10 -28.01 -0.60
C THR A 744 -3.77 -28.67 -0.26
N LEU A 745 -3.65 -29.25 0.94
CA LEU A 745 -2.42 -29.94 1.37
C LEU A 745 -1.97 -31.04 0.38
N ALA A 746 -2.93 -31.73 -0.24
CA ALA A 746 -2.62 -32.76 -1.24
C ALA A 746 -1.96 -32.16 -2.48
N GLU A 747 -2.48 -31.05 -3.00
CA GLU A 747 -1.90 -30.33 -4.14
C GLU A 747 -0.51 -29.76 -3.79
N VAL A 748 -0.40 -29.12 -2.62
CA VAL A 748 0.85 -28.55 -2.13
C VAL A 748 1.93 -29.63 -2.03
N LYS A 749 1.65 -30.77 -1.41
CA LYS A 749 2.60 -31.88 -1.30
C LYS A 749 3.00 -32.46 -2.67
N ALA A 750 2.05 -32.59 -3.59
CA ALA A 750 2.31 -33.13 -4.94
C ALA A 750 3.21 -32.21 -5.79
N ASN A 751 3.21 -30.90 -5.52
CA ASN A 751 3.92 -29.90 -6.33
C ASN A 751 5.09 -29.25 -5.61
N SER A 752 5.39 -29.65 -4.37
CA SER A 752 6.51 -29.10 -3.60
C SER A 752 7.86 -29.57 -4.12
N LYS A 753 8.81 -28.64 -4.20
CA LYS A 753 10.21 -28.89 -4.55
C LYS A 753 11.13 -28.95 -3.33
N ARG A 754 10.74 -28.28 -2.25
CA ARG A 754 11.46 -28.29 -0.98
C ARG A 754 10.46 -28.32 0.18
N VAL A 755 10.75 -29.13 1.21
CA VAL A 755 9.95 -29.22 2.45
C VAL A 755 10.92 -29.15 3.61
N TYR A 756 10.67 -28.22 4.55
CA TYR A 756 11.59 -27.98 5.66
C TYR A 756 10.91 -27.27 6.84
N HIS A 757 11.61 -27.23 7.97
CA HIS A 757 11.28 -26.37 9.10
C HIS A 757 12.17 -25.13 9.10
N PRO A 758 11.70 -23.96 9.56
CA PRO A 758 12.55 -22.78 9.70
C PRO A 758 13.87 -23.10 10.42
N GLY A 759 15.01 -22.68 9.87
CA GLY A 759 16.34 -22.93 10.42
C GLY A 759 16.91 -24.33 10.20
N ALA A 760 16.19 -25.25 9.55
CA ALA A 760 16.75 -26.52 9.07
C ALA A 760 17.49 -26.28 7.75
N ASN A 761 18.72 -26.82 7.64
CA ASN A 761 19.55 -26.73 6.43
C ASN A 761 18.99 -27.60 5.29
#